data_01a850da769358aa51f5c57efe77cce8
#
_entry.id   01a850da769358aa51f5c57efe77cce8
#
_cell.length_a   1.000
_cell.length_b   1.000
_cell.length_c   1.000
_cell.angle_alpha   90.00
_cell.angle_beta   90.00
_cell.angle_gamma   90.00
#
_symmetry.space_group_name_H-M   'P 1'
#
loop_
_entity.id
_entity.type
_entity.pdbx_description
1 polymer ?
#
loop_
_entity_poly.entity_id
_entity_poly.type
_entity_poly.pdbx_seq_one_letter_code
_entity_poly.pdbx_strand_id
1 'polypeptide(L)'
;MLKQYYAVKEKHPDKLILFRMGDFYETFFEDAHTAAKILNITLTTRNKNDENPVPLAGFPYHSLNTYLDKLIKAGLKIAICEQTEDPKKAIGLVKREVTEIITPGAVLDQSSLEGNANVFLASLYYNDPQRKIGLAHLDISTGDFLFTELDKEELINELQRFRAAELIVDSSQAEEFVKSLPLETLPAITVFDSWQFQPQEAIATLKKHFGVTTLEPYGAHNKLLGATAAGAALAYVQGLYTSPLNHISSLRYYSLSQYMQLDEISRRNLELVRSLRYGTKYGSLLSVIDQTITPMGSRLLQQWLLHPLLDIREITFRQDIIQSFIDKSSYLKELRLILKEIGDITRLVTRLGSLRINPRELIALKSYLYSAGNLQNKLSTFEHPQFAVWKQNMGSFEDIISLLEKAINDNPPISITEGGIFAKGYNPELDELLEIIYDGKSWIARLEEDERRKTGINNLKVGYNRVFGYYIEVSSANKNKVPDYYVPKQTLTNSERFISPRLKEFEAKVLSSEEKIKNLEYELFKELRQNLAGFLPRFQQLSEVIAELDVLSSLAFLAWQNQYSRPVFTESRELHIIDGRHPVIEKLMESDKFIPNDTHLDYPETSIAIITGPNMAGKSTYLRQVGLLVILAQMGSFVPASKMTLPVFDRVFTRVGASDNLAQGQSTFLVEMIETANILHSATSNSLILLDEIGRGTSTFDGLSLAWAIIEYIQKYKHSLTLFATHYHELTELENLYPDIKNYNVAVKQWNEEMIFIRKIERGGADQSYGIQVARLAGIPEKVIRRAKEILKNLEEHEISPQGLTATIRKKLVRDVPQIDIFEILADKASENDPIINEIKEIDLNKLSPIEAFQYLQKIQNQLLGEK
;
A
#
# COMPACT_ATOMS: atom_id res chain seq x y z
N MET A 1 -6.20 20.29 -35.97
CA MET A 1 -6.31 19.37 -34.86
C MET A 1 -4.97 18.69 -34.53
N LEU A 2 -4.38 17.88 -35.43
CA LEU A 2 -3.06 17.27 -35.16
C LEU A 2 -1.97 18.28 -34.80
N LYS A 3 -1.98 19.49 -35.41
CA LYS A 3 -1.09 20.57 -35.01
C LYS A 3 -1.25 20.97 -33.51
N GLN A 4 -2.49 20.98 -32.98
CA GLN A 4 -2.71 21.23 -31.55
C GLN A 4 -2.17 20.08 -30.70
N TYR A 5 -2.41 18.83 -31.14
CA TYR A 5 -1.86 17.66 -30.45
C TYR A 5 -0.33 17.69 -30.39
N TYR A 6 0.34 17.94 -31.52
CA TYR A 6 1.78 18.05 -31.56
C TYR A 6 2.33 19.16 -30.67
N ALA A 7 1.69 20.34 -30.64
CA ALA A 7 2.08 21.43 -29.77
C ALA A 7 1.96 21.09 -28.28
N VAL A 8 0.97 20.23 -27.91
CA VAL A 8 0.85 19.70 -26.55
C VAL A 8 1.91 18.64 -26.29
N LYS A 9 2.15 17.72 -27.23
CA LYS A 9 3.14 16.65 -27.08
C LYS A 9 4.57 17.18 -26.98
N GLU A 10 4.89 18.21 -27.72
CA GLU A 10 6.19 18.88 -27.66
C GLU A 10 6.49 19.50 -26.27
N LYS A 11 5.45 20.02 -25.59
CA LYS A 11 5.55 20.52 -24.22
C LYS A 11 5.61 19.42 -23.17
N HIS A 12 5.06 18.25 -23.49
CA HIS A 12 4.93 17.09 -22.57
C HIS A 12 5.39 15.79 -23.24
N PRO A 13 6.67 15.68 -23.64
CA PRO A 13 7.16 14.56 -24.45
C PRO A 13 7.11 13.21 -23.71
N ASP A 14 7.27 13.23 -22.39
CA ASP A 14 7.28 12.07 -21.47
C ASP A 14 5.88 11.61 -21.03
N LYS A 15 4.81 12.29 -21.46
CA LYS A 15 3.44 12.03 -21.01
C LYS A 15 2.57 11.46 -22.14
N LEU A 16 1.70 10.52 -21.80
CA LEU A 16 0.65 10.06 -22.70
C LEU A 16 -0.47 11.10 -22.74
N ILE A 17 -0.80 11.60 -23.93
CA ILE A 17 -1.79 12.65 -24.08
C ILE A 17 -3.17 12.04 -24.31
N LEU A 18 -4.13 12.33 -23.43
CA LEU A 18 -5.55 12.08 -23.62
C LEU A 18 -6.21 13.35 -24.17
N PHE A 19 -6.46 13.36 -25.47
CA PHE A 19 -6.92 14.54 -26.18
C PHE A 19 -8.42 14.52 -26.42
N ARG A 20 -9.18 15.46 -25.84
CA ARG A 20 -10.65 15.50 -25.93
C ARG A 20 -11.11 15.79 -27.35
N MET A 21 -11.90 14.88 -27.91
CA MET A 21 -12.50 14.99 -29.25
C MET A 21 -14.01 14.68 -29.17
N GLY A 22 -14.82 15.72 -29.01
CA GLY A 22 -16.26 15.55 -28.79
C GLY A 22 -16.53 14.68 -27.56
N ASP A 23 -17.16 13.53 -27.76
CA ASP A 23 -17.49 12.58 -26.68
C ASP A 23 -16.41 11.53 -26.39
N PHE A 24 -15.21 11.68 -26.98
CA PHE A 24 -14.11 10.75 -26.79
C PHE A 24 -12.85 11.44 -26.28
N TYR A 25 -12.03 10.69 -25.54
CA TYR A 25 -10.59 10.94 -25.42
C TYR A 25 -9.87 10.10 -26.45
N GLU A 26 -9.07 10.73 -27.28
CA GLU A 26 -8.29 10.11 -28.34
C GLU A 26 -6.80 10.28 -28.08
N THR A 27 -6.02 9.27 -28.41
CA THR A 27 -4.56 9.28 -28.40
C THR A 27 -4.04 9.00 -29.81
N PHE A 28 -2.88 9.54 -30.13
CA PHE A 28 -2.30 9.45 -31.48
C PHE A 28 -0.88 8.94 -31.44
N PHE A 29 -0.39 8.40 -32.58
CA PHE A 29 0.97 7.93 -32.79
C PHE A 29 1.40 6.88 -31.75
N GLU A 30 2.58 7.03 -31.14
CA GLU A 30 3.10 6.11 -30.12
C GLU A 30 2.22 6.04 -28.87
N ASP A 31 1.59 7.15 -28.49
CA ASP A 31 0.62 7.16 -27.39
C ASP A 31 -0.56 6.23 -27.67
N ALA A 32 -1.01 6.16 -28.95
CA ALA A 32 -2.08 5.26 -29.35
C ALA A 32 -1.69 3.78 -29.24
N HIS A 33 -0.48 3.43 -29.66
CA HIS A 33 0.06 2.06 -29.53
C HIS A 33 0.16 1.64 -28.07
N THR A 34 0.72 2.51 -27.24
CA THR A 34 0.85 2.29 -25.78
C THR A 34 -0.50 2.14 -25.09
N ALA A 35 -1.43 3.07 -25.36
CA ALA A 35 -2.77 3.03 -24.78
C ALA A 35 -3.56 1.79 -25.24
N ALA A 36 -3.53 1.45 -26.52
CA ALA A 36 -4.23 0.28 -27.06
C ALA A 36 -3.76 -1.02 -26.39
N LYS A 37 -2.45 -1.17 -26.20
CA LYS A 37 -1.85 -2.34 -25.54
C LYS A 37 -2.24 -2.48 -24.08
N ILE A 38 -2.14 -1.40 -23.31
CA ILE A 38 -2.42 -1.42 -21.85
C ILE A 38 -3.90 -1.52 -21.55
N LEU A 39 -4.70 -0.75 -22.28
CA LEU A 39 -6.15 -0.66 -22.06
C LEU A 39 -6.92 -1.82 -22.71
N ASN A 40 -6.28 -2.58 -23.57
CA ASN A 40 -6.91 -3.62 -24.41
C ASN A 40 -8.06 -3.06 -25.25
N ILE A 41 -7.85 -1.91 -25.89
CA ILE A 41 -8.80 -1.25 -26.80
C ILE A 41 -8.31 -1.33 -28.24
N THR A 42 -9.23 -1.14 -29.19
CA THR A 42 -8.90 -1.26 -30.62
C THR A 42 -8.00 -0.12 -31.07
N LEU A 43 -6.84 -0.47 -31.62
CA LEU A 43 -6.00 0.45 -32.39
C LEU A 43 -6.64 0.61 -33.78
N THR A 44 -6.95 1.82 -34.16
CA THR A 44 -7.49 2.18 -35.48
C THR A 44 -6.58 3.18 -36.17
N THR A 45 -6.96 3.62 -37.35
CA THR A 45 -6.16 4.55 -38.12
C THR A 45 -7.04 5.66 -38.64
N ARG A 46 -6.62 6.88 -38.46
CA ARG A 46 -7.23 8.04 -39.09
C ARG A 46 -6.64 8.24 -40.48
N ASN A 47 -7.44 8.65 -41.46
CA ASN A 47 -7.01 8.88 -42.82
C ASN A 47 -6.42 7.63 -43.49
N LYS A 48 -7.16 6.52 -43.45
CA LYS A 48 -6.72 5.21 -44.02
C LYS A 48 -6.22 5.24 -45.47
N ASN A 49 -6.61 6.28 -46.23
CA ASN A 49 -6.27 6.43 -47.63
C ASN A 49 -5.09 7.40 -47.87
N ASP A 50 -4.47 7.97 -46.85
CA ASP A 50 -3.33 8.86 -46.97
C ASP A 50 -2.02 8.06 -46.99
N GLU A 51 -0.97 8.62 -47.62
CA GLU A 51 0.36 8.00 -47.65
C GLU A 51 0.96 7.73 -46.27
N ASN A 52 0.55 8.50 -45.23
CA ASN A 52 0.95 8.33 -43.84
C ASN A 52 -0.28 8.26 -42.93
N PRO A 53 -0.88 7.09 -42.75
CA PRO A 53 -2.02 6.91 -41.86
C PRO A 53 -1.63 7.12 -40.42
N VAL A 54 -2.43 7.88 -39.65
CA VAL A 54 -2.15 8.22 -38.25
C VAL A 54 -2.77 7.18 -37.33
N PRO A 55 -1.98 6.42 -36.54
CA PRO A 55 -2.49 5.52 -35.53
C PRO A 55 -3.32 6.28 -34.50
N LEU A 56 -4.46 5.71 -34.12
CA LEU A 56 -5.44 6.30 -33.22
C LEU A 56 -6.02 5.22 -32.30
N ALA A 57 -6.11 5.52 -31.03
CA ALA A 57 -6.88 4.75 -30.07
C ALA A 57 -7.70 5.72 -29.21
N GLY A 58 -8.87 5.32 -28.75
CA GLY A 58 -9.71 6.20 -27.94
C GLY A 58 -10.85 5.48 -27.24
N PHE A 59 -11.42 6.16 -26.27
CA PHE A 59 -12.52 5.68 -25.45
C PHE A 59 -13.49 6.83 -25.10
N PRO A 60 -14.77 6.53 -24.77
CA PRO A 60 -15.75 7.54 -24.39
C PRO A 60 -15.32 8.32 -23.14
N TYR A 61 -15.52 9.64 -23.15
CA TYR A 61 -15.05 10.52 -22.08
C TYR A 61 -15.59 10.17 -20.69
N HIS A 62 -16.82 9.67 -20.61
CA HIS A 62 -17.44 9.26 -19.35
C HIS A 62 -16.77 8.01 -18.72
N SER A 63 -15.95 7.29 -19.49
CA SER A 63 -15.18 6.12 -19.03
C SER A 63 -13.75 6.48 -18.61
N LEU A 64 -13.40 7.77 -18.59
CA LEU A 64 -12.04 8.25 -18.29
C LEU A 64 -11.45 7.55 -17.05
N ASN A 65 -12.15 7.60 -15.94
CA ASN A 65 -11.64 7.09 -14.67
C ASN A 65 -11.27 5.59 -14.71
N THR A 66 -12.09 4.78 -15.39
CA THR A 66 -11.85 3.33 -15.53
C THR A 66 -10.57 3.03 -16.33
N TYR A 67 -10.29 3.83 -17.35
CA TYR A 67 -9.12 3.65 -18.19
C TYR A 67 -7.88 4.32 -17.60
N LEU A 68 -8.05 5.45 -16.94
CA LEU A 68 -6.99 6.17 -16.24
C LEU A 68 -6.29 5.30 -15.19
N ASP A 69 -7.07 4.56 -14.40
CA ASP A 69 -6.57 3.58 -13.42
C ASP A 69 -5.57 2.59 -14.02
N LYS A 70 -5.90 2.03 -15.18
CA LYS A 70 -5.03 1.05 -15.84
C LYS A 70 -3.72 1.67 -16.31
N LEU A 71 -3.77 2.90 -16.83
CA LEU A 71 -2.61 3.62 -17.32
C LEU A 71 -1.68 4.02 -16.15
N ILE A 72 -2.26 4.50 -15.04
CA ILE A 72 -1.51 4.86 -13.83
C ILE A 72 -0.85 3.63 -13.21
N LYS A 73 -1.56 2.51 -13.08
CA LYS A 73 -1.02 1.23 -12.57
C LYS A 73 0.10 0.67 -13.46
N ALA A 74 0.11 1.04 -14.74
CA ALA A 74 1.22 0.73 -15.65
C ALA A 74 2.42 1.71 -15.51
N GLY A 75 2.40 2.65 -14.56
CA GLY A 75 3.47 3.61 -14.29
C GLY A 75 3.53 4.80 -15.26
N LEU A 76 2.49 5.04 -16.06
CA LEU A 76 2.48 6.11 -17.04
C LEU A 76 2.07 7.46 -16.44
N LYS A 77 2.67 8.53 -16.95
CA LYS A 77 2.24 9.91 -16.72
C LYS A 77 1.27 10.32 -17.82
N ILE A 78 0.17 10.97 -17.47
CA ILE A 78 -0.93 11.25 -18.36
C ILE A 78 -1.23 12.74 -18.34
N ALA A 79 -1.30 13.37 -19.52
CA ALA A 79 -1.77 14.74 -19.66
C ALA A 79 -3.20 14.73 -20.24
N ILE A 80 -4.15 15.26 -19.47
CA ILE A 80 -5.54 15.40 -19.89
C ILE A 80 -5.69 16.75 -20.59
N CYS A 81 -6.08 16.70 -21.85
CA CYS A 81 -6.25 17.87 -22.69
C CYS A 81 -7.74 18.07 -22.99
N GLU A 82 -8.33 19.12 -22.40
CA GLU A 82 -9.74 19.47 -22.49
C GLU A 82 -10.03 20.61 -23.47
N GLN A 83 -11.28 20.67 -23.91
CA GLN A 83 -11.78 21.79 -24.69
C GLN A 83 -12.05 22.97 -23.76
N THR A 84 -11.32 24.06 -23.92
CA THR A 84 -11.43 25.27 -23.07
C THR A 84 -12.37 26.33 -23.63
N GLU A 85 -12.89 26.13 -24.85
CA GLU A 85 -13.87 27.00 -25.50
C GLU A 85 -15.21 26.29 -25.74
N ASP A 86 -16.30 27.03 -25.66
CA ASP A 86 -17.61 26.55 -26.04
C ASP A 86 -17.65 26.24 -27.54
N PRO A 87 -17.91 24.98 -27.95
CA PRO A 87 -17.99 24.61 -29.37
C PRO A 87 -18.96 25.43 -30.20
N LYS A 88 -19.99 26.01 -29.58
CA LYS A 88 -20.99 26.86 -30.24
C LYS A 88 -20.51 28.28 -30.48
N LYS A 89 -19.48 28.75 -29.75
CA LYS A 89 -18.94 30.11 -29.84
C LYS A 89 -17.59 30.14 -30.57
N ALA A 90 -16.97 28.98 -30.80
CA ALA A 90 -15.66 28.88 -31.42
C ALA A 90 -15.64 29.28 -32.90
N ILE A 91 -14.77 30.21 -33.28
CA ILE A 91 -14.53 30.57 -34.67
C ILE A 91 -13.40 29.63 -35.18
N GLY A 92 -13.78 28.49 -35.74
CA GLY A 92 -12.85 27.49 -36.27
C GLY A 92 -12.68 26.26 -35.37
N LEU A 93 -11.41 25.83 -35.14
CA LEU A 93 -11.14 24.69 -34.27
C LEU A 93 -11.18 25.12 -32.81
N VAL A 94 -12.01 24.46 -32.01
CA VAL A 94 -12.09 24.66 -30.56
C VAL A 94 -10.69 24.55 -29.93
N LYS A 95 -10.35 25.53 -29.10
CA LYS A 95 -9.07 25.53 -28.35
C LYS A 95 -9.05 24.42 -27.33
N ARG A 96 -7.90 23.75 -27.22
CA ARG A 96 -7.66 22.67 -26.25
C ARG A 96 -6.39 22.95 -25.50
N GLU A 97 -6.44 22.77 -24.20
CA GLU A 97 -5.31 22.98 -23.30
C GLU A 97 -5.20 21.82 -22.31
N VAL A 98 -4.00 21.56 -21.83
CA VAL A 98 -3.76 20.62 -20.74
C VAL A 98 -4.34 21.21 -19.46
N THR A 99 -5.37 20.58 -18.93
CA THR A 99 -6.03 21.00 -17.69
C THR A 99 -5.46 20.32 -16.47
N GLU A 100 -4.90 19.12 -16.66
CA GLU A 100 -4.42 18.28 -15.58
C GLU A 100 -3.34 17.32 -16.07
N ILE A 101 -2.31 17.13 -15.23
CA ILE A 101 -1.30 16.09 -15.42
C ILE A 101 -1.40 15.14 -14.25
N ILE A 102 -1.64 13.87 -14.53
CA ILE A 102 -1.76 12.82 -13.53
C ILE A 102 -0.55 11.92 -13.64
N THR A 103 0.09 11.66 -12.50
CA THR A 103 1.26 10.78 -12.40
C THR A 103 1.00 9.70 -11.35
N PRO A 104 1.79 8.60 -11.31
CA PRO A 104 1.57 7.53 -10.35
C PRO A 104 1.50 7.96 -8.89
N GLY A 105 2.28 8.98 -8.50
CA GLY A 105 2.31 9.55 -7.15
C GLY A 105 1.39 10.75 -6.93
N ALA A 106 0.75 11.26 -7.98
CA ALA A 106 -0.05 12.48 -7.94
C ALA A 106 -1.44 12.24 -8.53
N VAL A 107 -2.32 11.61 -7.75
CA VAL A 107 -3.69 11.25 -8.13
C VAL A 107 -4.68 11.87 -7.14
N LEU A 108 -5.55 12.75 -7.62
CA LEU A 108 -6.61 13.39 -6.80
C LEU A 108 -7.95 12.64 -6.86
N ASP A 109 -8.23 11.89 -7.94
CA ASP A 109 -9.55 11.29 -8.14
C ASP A 109 -9.68 9.95 -7.39
N GLN A 110 -10.81 9.80 -6.70
CA GLN A 110 -11.12 8.62 -5.87
C GLN A 110 -11.30 7.33 -6.66
N SER A 111 -11.76 7.42 -7.91
CA SER A 111 -12.03 6.23 -8.72
C SER A 111 -10.76 5.47 -9.08
N SER A 112 -9.61 6.16 -9.08
CA SER A 112 -8.29 5.62 -9.38
C SER A 112 -7.56 5.05 -8.16
N LEU A 113 -8.13 5.22 -6.95
CA LEU A 113 -7.51 4.80 -5.71
C LEU A 113 -8.25 3.61 -5.09
N GLU A 114 -7.49 2.61 -4.62
CA GLU A 114 -8.06 1.62 -3.69
C GLU A 114 -8.58 2.38 -2.48
N GLY A 115 -9.90 2.32 -2.21
CA GLY A 115 -10.61 3.23 -1.29
C GLY A 115 -9.96 3.44 0.08
N ASN A 116 -9.22 2.43 0.57
CA ASN A 116 -8.63 2.41 1.90
C ASN A 116 -7.09 2.49 1.91
N ALA A 117 -6.45 2.90 0.79
CA ALA A 117 -4.99 3.00 0.71
C ALA A 117 -4.55 4.44 0.41
N ASN A 118 -3.40 4.83 0.99
CA ASN A 118 -2.67 6.03 0.62
C ASN A 118 -1.83 5.78 -0.64
N VAL A 119 -1.62 6.84 -1.44
CA VAL A 119 -0.70 6.84 -2.57
C VAL A 119 0.29 7.99 -2.40
N PHE A 120 1.51 7.65 -2.02
CA PHE A 120 2.52 8.66 -1.74
C PHE A 120 3.38 8.99 -2.96
N LEU A 121 3.56 10.28 -3.18
CA LEU A 121 4.66 10.87 -3.92
C LEU A 121 5.83 11.04 -2.96
N ALA A 122 6.99 10.50 -3.29
CA ALA A 122 8.22 10.76 -2.54
C ALA A 122 9.09 11.80 -3.25
N SER A 123 9.82 12.61 -2.50
CA SER A 123 10.82 13.54 -3.00
C SER A 123 12.10 13.37 -2.22
N LEU A 124 13.20 13.33 -2.93
CA LEU A 124 14.52 13.09 -2.39
C LEU A 124 15.43 14.29 -2.62
N TYR A 125 16.09 14.72 -1.56
CA TYR A 125 17.19 15.68 -1.64
C TYR A 125 18.45 15.09 -1.00
N TYR A 126 19.52 15.04 -1.78
CA TYR A 126 20.80 14.52 -1.37
C TYR A 126 21.86 15.61 -1.46
N ASN A 127 22.64 15.80 -0.37
CA ASN A 127 23.80 16.70 -0.34
C ASN A 127 24.97 15.97 0.28
N ASP A 128 25.96 15.65 -0.53
CA ASP A 128 27.03 14.69 -0.26
C ASP A 128 28.05 15.10 0.79
N PRO A 129 28.23 16.08 1.54
CA PRO A 129 29.24 16.08 2.62
C PRO A 129 28.85 15.30 3.86
N GLN A 130 27.55 15.01 4.06
CA GLN A 130 27.06 14.47 5.33
C GLN A 130 26.50 13.05 5.25
N ARG A 131 26.49 12.40 4.09
CA ARG A 131 25.84 11.09 3.84
C ARG A 131 24.37 11.00 4.23
N LYS A 132 23.76 12.14 4.62
CA LYS A 132 22.37 12.24 4.98
C LYS A 132 21.51 12.66 3.80
N ILE A 133 20.28 12.17 3.81
CA ILE A 133 19.28 12.38 2.77
C ILE A 133 18.08 13.06 3.41
N GLY A 134 17.53 14.08 2.74
CA GLY A 134 16.22 14.60 3.00
C GLY A 134 15.19 13.83 2.19
N LEU A 135 14.16 13.32 2.84
CA LEU A 135 13.06 12.59 2.21
C LEU A 135 11.73 13.20 2.63
N ALA A 136 10.84 13.40 1.67
CA ALA A 136 9.48 13.85 1.92
C ALA A 136 8.48 12.91 1.24
N HIS A 137 7.32 12.74 1.87
CA HIS A 137 6.19 11.96 1.39
C HIS A 137 4.94 12.82 1.37
N LEU A 138 4.26 12.88 0.25
CA LEU A 138 3.03 13.64 0.06
C LEU A 138 1.94 12.76 -0.55
N ASP A 139 0.84 12.55 0.16
CA ASP A 139 -0.40 12.01 -0.43
C ASP A 139 -1.34 13.16 -0.77
N ILE A 140 -1.47 13.43 -2.06
CA ILE A 140 -2.30 14.54 -2.55
C ILE A 140 -3.79 14.29 -2.30
N SER A 141 -4.21 13.02 -2.23
CA SER A 141 -5.61 12.65 -2.04
C SER A 141 -6.12 12.84 -0.61
N THR A 142 -5.21 12.90 0.36
CA THR A 142 -5.51 13.09 1.79
C THR A 142 -4.96 14.39 2.33
N GLY A 143 -3.93 14.96 1.70
CA GLY A 143 -3.18 16.10 2.21
C GLY A 143 -2.11 15.72 3.25
N ASP A 144 -1.86 14.42 3.45
CA ASP A 144 -0.79 13.95 4.33
C ASP A 144 0.58 14.34 3.78
N PHE A 145 1.30 15.18 4.51
CA PHE A 145 2.60 15.68 4.09
C PHE A 145 3.62 15.52 5.21
N LEU A 146 4.56 14.61 5.00
CA LEU A 146 5.54 14.18 5.97
C LEU A 146 6.95 14.39 5.43
N PHE A 147 7.92 14.66 6.30
CA PHE A 147 9.32 14.72 5.91
C PHE A 147 10.25 14.23 7.00
N THR A 148 11.42 13.77 6.61
CA THR A 148 12.46 13.25 7.52
C THR A 148 13.86 13.50 6.96
N GLU A 149 14.86 13.26 7.80
CA GLU A 149 16.26 13.14 7.42
C GLU A 149 16.77 11.79 7.88
N LEU A 150 17.39 11.05 6.98
CA LEU A 150 17.82 9.67 7.20
C LEU A 150 19.19 9.39 6.55
N ASP A 151 19.80 8.30 6.92
CA ASP A 151 21.00 7.81 6.27
C ASP A 151 20.65 7.08 4.96
N LYS A 152 21.60 7.05 4.01
CA LYS A 152 21.38 6.49 2.66
C LYS A 152 20.89 5.03 2.69
N GLU A 153 21.40 4.26 3.66
CA GLU A 153 21.06 2.85 3.85
C GLU A 153 19.60 2.61 4.23
N GLU A 154 18.95 3.61 4.86
CA GLU A 154 17.56 3.53 5.31
C GLU A 154 16.54 3.91 4.22
N LEU A 155 17.01 4.54 3.13
CA LEU A 155 16.13 5.09 2.10
C LEU A 155 15.19 4.06 1.47
N ILE A 156 15.72 2.92 1.05
CA ILE A 156 14.92 1.88 0.38
C ILE A 156 13.82 1.37 1.31
N ASN A 157 14.17 1.10 2.56
CA ASN A 157 13.22 0.64 3.56
C ASN A 157 12.09 1.66 3.77
N GLU A 158 12.43 2.96 3.74
CA GLU A 158 11.46 4.02 3.97
C GLU A 158 10.55 4.26 2.76
N LEU A 159 11.09 4.26 1.54
CA LEU A 159 10.30 4.33 0.31
C LEU A 159 9.29 3.17 0.21
N GLN A 160 9.70 1.98 0.60
CA GLN A 160 8.84 0.80 0.60
C GLN A 160 7.84 0.80 1.77
N ARG A 161 8.22 1.37 2.93
CA ARG A 161 7.35 1.53 4.08
C ARG A 161 6.13 2.40 3.74
N PHE A 162 6.35 3.53 3.09
CA PHE A 162 5.28 4.42 2.61
C PHE A 162 4.67 3.97 1.28
N ARG A 163 5.22 2.94 0.62
CA ARG A 163 4.78 2.49 -0.70
C ARG A 163 4.70 3.67 -1.68
N ALA A 164 5.76 4.46 -1.75
CA ALA A 164 5.84 5.54 -2.70
C ALA A 164 5.57 5.03 -4.11
N ALA A 165 4.58 5.59 -4.78
CA ALA A 165 4.24 5.25 -6.15
C ALA A 165 5.13 5.97 -7.16
N GLU A 166 5.67 7.12 -6.77
CA GLU A 166 6.56 7.95 -7.57
C GLU A 166 7.63 8.59 -6.68
N LEU A 167 8.86 8.67 -7.20
CA LEU A 167 9.99 9.32 -6.57
C LEU A 167 10.49 10.46 -7.45
N ILE A 168 10.45 11.69 -6.94
CA ILE A 168 11.08 12.84 -7.60
C ILE A 168 12.52 13.00 -7.15
N VAL A 169 13.40 13.19 -8.12
CA VAL A 169 14.84 13.37 -7.93
C VAL A 169 15.34 14.58 -8.71
N ASP A 170 16.38 15.20 -8.19
CA ASP A 170 17.06 16.32 -8.83
C ASP A 170 17.69 15.90 -10.18
N SER A 171 17.44 16.66 -11.24
CA SER A 171 17.97 16.41 -12.58
C SER A 171 19.50 16.36 -12.65
N SER A 172 20.20 17.07 -11.78
CA SER A 172 21.66 17.06 -11.72
C SER A 172 22.26 15.80 -11.10
N GLN A 173 21.48 15.07 -10.30
CA GLN A 173 21.93 13.92 -9.49
C GLN A 173 21.26 12.59 -9.90
N ALA A 174 20.21 12.67 -10.73
CA ALA A 174 19.33 11.55 -11.03
C ALA A 174 20.09 10.33 -11.58
N GLU A 175 21.02 10.51 -12.51
CA GLU A 175 21.71 9.41 -13.18
C GLU A 175 22.63 8.64 -12.24
N GLU A 176 23.42 9.35 -11.43
CA GLU A 176 24.34 8.73 -10.46
C GLU A 176 23.59 8.05 -9.32
N PHE A 177 22.54 8.72 -8.83
CA PHE A 177 21.72 8.22 -7.74
C PHE A 177 20.97 6.95 -8.13
N VAL A 178 20.29 6.96 -9.27
CA VAL A 178 19.52 5.80 -9.76
C VAL A 178 20.41 4.59 -9.99
N LYS A 179 21.63 4.77 -10.54
CA LYS A 179 22.61 3.69 -10.70
C LYS A 179 23.07 3.06 -9.38
N SER A 180 22.98 3.80 -8.29
CA SER A 180 23.42 3.34 -6.97
C SER A 180 22.37 2.54 -6.19
N LEU A 181 21.15 2.42 -6.71
CA LEU A 181 20.02 1.77 -6.05
C LEU A 181 19.57 0.51 -6.80
N PRO A 182 19.00 -0.48 -6.10
CA PRO A 182 18.43 -1.67 -6.72
C PRO A 182 17.15 -1.29 -7.51
N LEU A 183 17.27 -1.22 -8.84
CA LEU A 183 16.23 -0.71 -9.75
C LEU A 183 14.86 -1.40 -9.62
N GLU A 184 14.83 -2.66 -9.22
CA GLU A 184 13.61 -3.47 -9.17
C GLU A 184 12.65 -3.12 -8.02
N THR A 185 13.14 -2.40 -7.01
CA THR A 185 12.37 -2.04 -5.81
C THR A 185 11.97 -0.57 -5.77
N LEU A 186 12.39 0.19 -6.78
CA LEU A 186 12.13 1.63 -6.83
C LEU A 186 10.73 1.95 -7.38
N PRO A 187 10.08 3.01 -6.86
CA PRO A 187 8.87 3.57 -7.48
C PRO A 187 9.18 4.18 -8.85
N ALA A 188 8.15 4.62 -9.56
CA ALA A 188 8.34 5.36 -10.81
C ALA A 188 9.20 6.62 -10.57
N ILE A 189 10.33 6.72 -11.27
CA ILE A 189 11.26 7.84 -11.06
C ILE A 189 10.88 9.01 -11.97
N THR A 190 10.84 10.19 -11.39
CA THR A 190 10.61 11.45 -12.08
C THR A 190 11.76 12.40 -11.85
N VAL A 191 12.41 12.78 -12.93
CA VAL A 191 13.47 13.80 -12.91
C VAL A 191 12.81 15.18 -12.89
N PHE A 192 13.21 16.02 -11.93
CA PHE A 192 12.65 17.37 -11.75
C PHE A 192 13.78 18.41 -11.74
N ASP A 193 13.45 19.66 -12.04
CA ASP A 193 14.43 20.72 -12.26
C ASP A 193 15.27 21.00 -11.01
N SER A 194 16.60 21.03 -11.14
CA SER A 194 17.56 21.23 -10.04
C SER A 194 17.36 22.51 -9.23
N TRP A 195 16.87 23.58 -9.87
CA TRP A 195 16.65 24.84 -9.15
C TRP A 195 15.54 24.73 -8.09
N GLN A 196 14.57 23.81 -8.27
CA GLN A 196 13.51 23.52 -7.30
C GLN A 196 14.04 22.81 -6.04
N PHE A 197 15.19 22.15 -6.15
CA PHE A 197 15.89 21.52 -5.03
C PHE A 197 16.89 22.44 -4.34
N GLN A 198 16.98 23.69 -4.74
CA GLN A 198 17.77 24.66 -3.98
C GLN A 198 17.07 24.98 -2.65
N PRO A 199 17.75 24.87 -1.49
CA PRO A 199 17.12 25.04 -0.18
C PRO A 199 16.36 26.36 -0.02
N GLN A 200 16.87 27.43 -0.60
CA GLN A 200 16.23 28.76 -0.53
C GLN A 200 14.87 28.76 -1.24
N GLU A 201 14.81 28.22 -2.46
CA GLU A 201 13.60 28.16 -3.28
C GLU A 201 12.57 27.19 -2.69
N ALA A 202 13.02 25.99 -2.29
CA ALA A 202 12.18 24.99 -1.67
C ALA A 202 11.50 25.50 -0.39
N ILE A 203 12.27 26.15 0.49
CA ILE A 203 11.73 26.73 1.73
C ILE A 203 10.82 27.93 1.43
N ALA A 204 11.14 28.75 0.42
CA ALA A 204 10.27 29.85 0.01
C ALA A 204 8.92 29.35 -0.52
N THR A 205 8.92 28.25 -1.26
CA THR A 205 7.70 27.57 -1.75
C THR A 205 6.82 27.09 -0.59
N LEU A 206 7.41 26.44 0.42
CA LEU A 206 6.67 26.00 1.61
C LEU A 206 6.10 27.20 2.39
N LYS A 207 6.92 28.21 2.67
CA LYS A 207 6.49 29.42 3.39
C LYS A 207 5.35 30.14 2.70
N LYS A 208 5.46 30.29 1.37
CA LYS A 208 4.41 30.91 0.55
C LYS A 208 3.11 30.12 0.60
N HIS A 209 3.20 28.79 0.49
CA HIS A 209 2.03 27.92 0.49
C HIS A 209 1.30 27.94 1.84
N PHE A 210 2.02 27.81 2.95
CA PHE A 210 1.45 27.82 4.29
C PHE A 210 1.17 29.23 4.83
N GLY A 211 1.58 30.28 4.13
CA GLY A 211 1.37 31.67 4.57
C GLY A 211 2.15 32.03 5.83
N VAL A 212 3.34 31.46 6.05
CA VAL A 212 4.12 31.59 7.28
C VAL A 212 5.51 32.22 7.02
N THR A 213 6.06 32.85 8.04
CA THR A 213 7.42 33.44 7.98
C THR A 213 8.50 32.44 8.38
N THR A 214 8.17 31.45 9.21
CA THR A 214 9.08 30.37 9.65
C THR A 214 8.42 29.01 9.55
N LEU A 215 9.22 27.96 9.34
CA LEU A 215 8.76 26.56 9.30
C LEU A 215 9.00 25.81 10.62
N GLU A 216 9.43 26.49 11.68
CA GLU A 216 9.64 25.86 12.99
C GLU A 216 8.41 25.16 13.56
N PRO A 217 7.17 25.71 13.47
CA PRO A 217 5.97 25.04 13.96
C PRO A 217 5.69 23.70 13.27
N TYR A 218 6.26 23.46 12.09
CA TYR A 218 6.14 22.23 11.31
C TYR A 218 7.26 21.21 11.62
N GLY A 219 8.13 21.51 12.62
CA GLY A 219 9.25 20.64 12.99
C GLY A 219 10.48 20.76 12.08
N ALA A 220 10.56 21.81 11.24
CA ALA A 220 11.67 22.00 10.31
C ALA A 220 12.90 22.69 10.93
N HIS A 221 12.92 22.91 12.24
CA HIS A 221 14.07 23.47 12.92
C HIS A 221 15.29 22.56 12.78
N ASN A 222 16.38 23.06 12.19
CA ASN A 222 17.61 22.30 11.88
C ASN A 222 17.39 21.05 10.99
N LYS A 223 16.33 21.00 10.19
CA LYS A 223 15.97 19.91 9.29
C LYS A 223 15.94 20.38 7.83
N LEU A 224 17.07 20.96 7.39
CA LEU A 224 17.16 21.61 6.10
C LEU A 224 17.00 20.67 4.91
N LEU A 225 17.58 19.45 5.01
CA LEU A 225 17.54 18.48 3.91
C LEU A 225 16.10 17.99 3.67
N GLY A 226 15.42 17.58 4.74
CA GLY A 226 14.04 17.13 4.68
C GLY A 226 13.07 18.23 4.23
N ALA A 227 13.25 19.46 4.74
CA ALA A 227 12.44 20.60 4.32
C ALA A 227 12.66 20.95 2.83
N THR A 228 13.89 20.80 2.32
CA THR A 228 14.18 21.00 0.90
C THR A 228 13.48 19.95 0.03
N ALA A 229 13.53 18.68 0.42
CA ALA A 229 12.79 17.62 -0.27
C ALA A 229 11.28 17.90 -0.26
N ALA A 230 10.72 18.36 0.87
CA ALA A 230 9.31 18.71 0.96
C ALA A 230 8.95 19.89 0.04
N GLY A 231 9.78 20.93 0.00
CA GLY A 231 9.55 22.08 -0.88
C GLY A 231 9.55 21.70 -2.37
N ALA A 232 10.47 20.83 -2.78
CA ALA A 232 10.52 20.29 -4.14
C ALA A 232 9.28 19.44 -4.47
N ALA A 233 8.81 18.58 -3.52
CA ALA A 233 7.58 17.82 -3.68
C ALA A 233 6.37 18.73 -3.92
N LEU A 234 6.23 19.76 -3.12
CA LEU A 234 5.14 20.73 -3.24
C LEU A 234 5.21 21.51 -4.56
N ALA A 235 6.39 21.98 -4.96
CA ALA A 235 6.60 22.67 -6.23
C ALA A 235 6.22 21.79 -7.43
N TYR A 236 6.61 20.52 -7.39
CA TYR A 236 6.25 19.54 -8.42
C TYR A 236 4.74 19.43 -8.56
N VAL A 237 4.03 19.19 -7.45
CA VAL A 237 2.56 19.04 -7.46
C VAL A 237 1.86 20.30 -7.90
N GLN A 238 2.33 21.49 -7.49
CA GLN A 238 1.81 22.77 -7.96
C GLN A 238 1.95 22.94 -9.48
N GLY A 239 2.95 22.33 -10.08
CA GLY A 239 3.14 22.31 -11.54
C GLY A 239 2.20 21.34 -12.28
N LEU A 240 1.64 20.36 -11.59
CA LEU A 240 0.74 19.36 -12.19
C LEU A 240 -0.73 19.83 -12.24
N TYR A 241 -1.13 20.68 -11.31
CA TYR A 241 -2.51 21.10 -11.12
C TYR A 241 -2.66 22.62 -11.26
N THR A 242 -3.66 23.05 -12.01
CA THR A 242 -4.06 24.47 -12.11
C THR A 242 -4.95 24.90 -10.95
N SER A 243 -5.56 23.93 -10.25
CA SER A 243 -6.41 24.19 -9.08
C SER A 243 -5.57 24.44 -7.82
N PRO A 244 -6.05 25.24 -6.87
CA PRO A 244 -5.37 25.46 -5.60
C PRO A 244 -5.27 24.14 -4.82
N LEU A 245 -4.21 24.02 -4.02
CA LEU A 245 -3.92 22.83 -3.19
C LEU A 245 -4.12 23.17 -1.70
N ASN A 246 -5.18 23.89 -1.36
CA ASN A 246 -5.45 24.39 -0.01
C ASN A 246 -5.66 23.28 1.03
N HIS A 247 -5.96 22.07 0.59
CA HIS A 247 -6.09 20.90 1.46
C HIS A 247 -4.74 20.39 1.98
N ILE A 248 -3.61 20.74 1.36
CA ILE A 248 -2.28 20.50 1.92
C ILE A 248 -2.01 21.63 2.93
N SER A 249 -2.54 21.49 4.12
CA SER A 249 -2.52 22.55 5.15
C SER A 249 -1.49 22.30 6.26
N SER A 250 -0.90 21.11 6.32
CA SER A 250 0.07 20.73 7.34
C SER A 250 1.30 20.06 6.73
N LEU A 251 2.43 20.21 7.39
CA LEU A 251 3.69 19.53 7.11
C LEU A 251 4.22 19.02 8.45
N ARG A 252 4.62 17.76 8.55
CA ARG A 252 5.06 17.16 9.82
C ARG A 252 6.42 16.49 9.65
N TYR A 253 7.35 16.84 10.55
CA TYR A 253 8.59 16.07 10.69
C TYR A 253 8.32 14.79 11.47
N TYR A 254 8.89 13.68 11.03
CA TYR A 254 8.92 12.43 11.77
C TYR A 254 10.36 11.91 11.90
N SER A 255 10.67 11.28 13.01
CA SER A 255 11.96 10.63 13.25
C SER A 255 11.82 9.13 13.18
N LEU A 256 12.72 8.48 12.45
CA LEU A 256 12.77 7.02 12.39
C LEU A 256 13.01 6.39 13.78
N SER A 257 13.70 7.11 14.66
CA SER A 257 13.97 6.65 16.03
C SER A 257 12.75 6.60 16.96
N GLN A 258 11.59 7.09 16.52
CA GLN A 258 10.33 6.99 17.28
C GLN A 258 9.59 5.67 17.05
N TYR A 259 9.97 4.93 16.01
CA TYR A 259 9.26 3.74 15.58
C TYR A 259 10.18 2.53 15.48
N MET A 260 9.62 1.35 15.78
CA MET A 260 10.27 0.08 15.52
C MET A 260 10.65 -0.02 14.04
N GLN A 261 11.90 -0.38 13.79
CA GLN A 261 12.38 -0.59 12.43
C GLN A 261 11.95 -1.96 11.92
N LEU A 262 11.20 -1.95 10.82
CA LEU A 262 10.77 -3.14 10.09
C LEU A 262 11.28 -3.03 8.66
N ASP A 263 12.27 -3.84 8.29
CA ASP A 263 12.73 -3.92 6.92
C ASP A 263 11.66 -4.53 5.99
N GLU A 264 11.85 -4.39 4.69
CA GLU A 264 10.91 -4.93 3.70
C GLU A 264 10.77 -6.43 3.81
N ILE A 265 11.90 -7.11 4.07
CA ILE A 265 11.96 -8.56 4.17
C ILE A 265 11.08 -9.03 5.33
N SER A 266 11.22 -8.40 6.51
CA SER A 266 10.42 -8.71 7.69
C SER A 266 8.93 -8.41 7.48
N ARG A 267 8.59 -7.28 6.88
CA ARG A 267 7.20 -6.95 6.55
C ARG A 267 6.57 -7.96 5.60
N ARG A 268 7.33 -8.41 4.59
CA ARG A 268 6.91 -9.41 3.61
C ARG A 268 6.78 -10.80 4.25
N ASN A 269 7.80 -11.25 4.97
CA ASN A 269 7.84 -12.58 5.58
C ASN A 269 6.77 -12.75 6.67
N LEU A 270 6.45 -11.70 7.41
CA LEU A 270 5.36 -11.67 8.39
C LEU A 270 3.99 -11.40 7.75
N GLU A 271 3.93 -11.19 6.44
CA GLU A 271 2.70 -10.93 5.69
C GLU A 271 1.83 -9.84 6.35
N LEU A 272 2.45 -8.71 6.73
CA LEU A 272 1.76 -7.67 7.50
C LEU A 272 0.58 -7.06 6.75
N VAL A 273 0.77 -6.72 5.47
CA VAL A 273 -0.23 -6.00 4.65
C VAL A 273 -0.72 -6.81 3.46
N ARG A 274 0.12 -7.68 2.91
CA ARG A 274 -0.21 -8.58 1.79
C ARG A 274 0.28 -9.98 2.06
N SER A 275 -0.51 -10.96 1.65
CA SER A 275 -0.15 -12.37 1.71
C SER A 275 0.85 -12.73 0.61
N LEU A 276 1.86 -13.52 0.93
CA LEU A 276 2.81 -14.10 -0.03
C LEU A 276 2.11 -15.01 -1.04
N ARG A 277 1.10 -15.75 -0.59
CA ARG A 277 0.39 -16.72 -1.41
C ARG A 277 -0.52 -16.06 -2.45
N TYR A 278 -1.24 -14.99 -2.08
CA TYR A 278 -2.28 -14.39 -2.92
C TYR A 278 -1.86 -13.04 -3.51
N GLY A 279 -0.79 -12.41 -3.02
CA GLY A 279 -0.37 -11.07 -3.41
C GLY A 279 -1.34 -9.95 -3.02
N THR A 280 -2.41 -10.28 -2.28
CA THR A 280 -3.50 -9.38 -1.88
C THR A 280 -3.54 -9.16 -0.37
N LYS A 281 -4.41 -8.26 0.09
CA LYS A 281 -4.67 -8.04 1.52
C LYS A 281 -5.21 -9.32 2.20
N TYR A 282 -5.98 -10.14 1.50
CA TYR A 282 -6.53 -11.39 2.05
C TYR A 282 -5.41 -12.34 2.49
N GLY A 283 -5.51 -12.87 3.70
CA GLY A 283 -4.50 -13.74 4.31
C GLY A 283 -3.33 -13.01 4.97
N SER A 284 -3.33 -11.67 5.01
CA SER A 284 -2.35 -10.86 5.75
C SER A 284 -2.84 -10.53 7.16
N LEU A 285 -1.91 -10.04 8.03
CA LEU A 285 -2.28 -9.55 9.36
C LEU A 285 -3.30 -8.40 9.27
N LEU A 286 -3.08 -7.45 8.36
CA LEU A 286 -4.00 -6.34 8.15
C LEU A 286 -5.42 -6.81 7.81
N SER A 287 -5.58 -7.93 7.08
CA SER A 287 -6.93 -8.45 6.77
C SER A 287 -7.71 -8.94 7.98
N VAL A 288 -7.01 -9.29 9.06
CA VAL A 288 -7.60 -9.78 10.30
C VAL A 288 -7.91 -8.62 11.26
N ILE A 289 -6.94 -7.70 11.41
CA ILE A 289 -7.06 -6.62 12.39
C ILE A 289 -7.89 -5.44 11.89
N ASP A 290 -8.05 -5.28 10.58
CA ASP A 290 -8.83 -4.18 10.00
C ASP A 290 -10.33 -4.44 10.13
N GLN A 291 -10.84 -4.08 11.30
CA GLN A 291 -12.25 -4.04 11.62
C GLN A 291 -12.76 -2.58 11.64
N THR A 292 -12.00 -1.65 11.06
CA THR A 292 -12.39 -0.25 10.93
C THR A 292 -13.64 -0.10 10.05
N ILE A 293 -14.38 0.95 10.28
CA ILE A 293 -15.64 1.24 9.60
C ILE A 293 -15.43 2.32 8.55
N THR A 294 -14.59 3.31 8.87
CA THR A 294 -14.32 4.45 8.00
C THR A 294 -13.07 4.21 7.16
N PRO A 295 -13.02 4.70 5.91
CA PRO A 295 -11.79 4.64 5.10
C PRO A 295 -10.61 5.36 5.76
N MET A 296 -10.87 6.43 6.49
CA MET A 296 -9.86 7.19 7.27
C MET A 296 -9.24 6.32 8.35
N GLY A 297 -10.05 5.59 9.11
CA GLY A 297 -9.59 4.64 10.12
C GLY A 297 -8.77 3.51 9.52
N SER A 298 -9.19 2.94 8.38
CA SER A 298 -8.43 1.88 7.71
C SER A 298 -7.04 2.34 7.26
N ARG A 299 -6.90 3.55 6.72
CA ARG A 299 -5.61 4.15 6.37
C ARG A 299 -4.72 4.35 7.60
N LEU A 300 -5.27 4.90 8.68
CA LEU A 300 -4.54 5.12 9.92
C LEU A 300 -4.11 3.80 10.58
N LEU A 301 -4.95 2.77 10.58
CA LEU A 301 -4.62 1.45 11.09
C LEU A 301 -3.44 0.82 10.33
N GLN A 302 -3.45 0.91 9.01
CA GLN A 302 -2.33 0.44 8.20
C GLN A 302 -1.04 1.21 8.51
N GLN A 303 -1.14 2.50 8.72
CA GLN A 303 -0.02 3.35 9.13
C GLN A 303 0.54 2.92 10.50
N TRP A 304 -0.32 2.68 11.49
CA TRP A 304 0.09 2.21 12.82
C TRP A 304 0.75 0.83 12.78
N LEU A 305 0.25 -0.07 11.94
CA LEU A 305 0.83 -1.40 11.75
C LEU A 305 2.25 -1.33 11.17
N LEU A 306 2.50 -0.41 10.25
CA LEU A 306 3.81 -0.24 9.61
C LEU A 306 4.78 0.63 10.45
N HIS A 307 4.28 1.30 11.49
CA HIS A 307 5.02 2.18 12.39
C HIS A 307 4.72 1.84 13.86
N PRO A 308 5.10 0.63 14.34
CA PRO A 308 4.94 0.30 15.75
C PRO A 308 5.77 1.24 16.64
N LEU A 309 5.25 1.58 17.80
CA LEU A 309 5.80 2.61 18.68
C LEU A 309 6.97 2.07 19.51
N LEU A 310 7.89 2.97 19.89
CA LEU A 310 8.94 2.72 20.89
C LEU A 310 8.64 3.41 22.23
N ASP A 311 7.78 4.43 22.27
CA ASP A 311 7.41 5.09 23.53
C ASP A 311 6.31 4.29 24.27
N ILE A 312 6.68 3.71 25.40
CA ILE A 312 5.77 2.94 26.27
C ILE A 312 4.55 3.76 26.69
N ARG A 313 4.70 5.06 26.89
CA ARG A 313 3.59 5.93 27.32
C ARG A 313 2.54 6.02 26.23
N GLU A 314 2.94 6.19 24.97
CA GLU A 314 2.00 6.22 23.84
C GLU A 314 1.35 4.85 23.62
N ILE A 315 2.11 3.77 23.76
CA ILE A 315 1.58 2.40 23.68
C ILE A 315 0.53 2.18 24.78
N THR A 316 0.87 2.49 26.05
CA THR A 316 -0.02 2.33 27.19
C THR A 316 -1.27 3.18 27.04
N PHE A 317 -1.13 4.39 26.55
CA PHE A 317 -2.26 5.29 26.27
C PHE A 317 -3.28 4.65 25.31
N ARG A 318 -2.81 4.06 24.18
CA ARG A 318 -3.69 3.33 23.26
C ARG A 318 -4.37 2.14 23.93
N GLN A 319 -3.61 1.37 24.72
CA GLN A 319 -4.13 0.21 25.45
C GLN A 319 -5.17 0.60 26.51
N ASP A 320 -5.00 1.72 27.21
CA ASP A 320 -5.96 2.23 28.19
C ASP A 320 -7.30 2.57 27.54
N ILE A 321 -7.27 3.18 26.37
CA ILE A 321 -8.48 3.48 25.62
C ILE A 321 -9.17 2.19 25.11
N ILE A 322 -8.40 1.24 24.59
CA ILE A 322 -8.92 -0.06 24.16
C ILE A 322 -9.59 -0.77 25.35
N GLN A 323 -8.94 -0.79 26.54
CA GLN A 323 -9.52 -1.37 27.75
C GLN A 323 -10.82 -0.68 28.14
N SER A 324 -10.85 0.65 28.11
CA SER A 324 -12.03 1.44 28.42
C SER A 324 -13.24 1.09 27.53
N PHE A 325 -13.00 0.82 26.26
CA PHE A 325 -14.03 0.37 25.33
C PHE A 325 -14.49 -1.06 25.58
N ILE A 326 -13.57 -1.97 25.94
CA ILE A 326 -13.89 -3.37 26.26
C ILE A 326 -14.77 -3.43 27.51
N ASP A 327 -14.45 -2.67 28.54
CA ASP A 327 -15.19 -2.61 29.80
C ASP A 327 -16.63 -2.11 29.59
N LYS A 328 -16.88 -1.32 28.54
CA LYS A 328 -18.20 -0.80 28.16
C LYS A 328 -18.61 -1.27 26.75
N SER A 329 -18.68 -2.56 26.54
CA SER A 329 -18.90 -3.17 25.21
C SER A 329 -20.21 -2.77 24.53
N SER A 330 -21.29 -2.44 25.27
CA SER A 330 -22.51 -1.89 24.69
C SER A 330 -22.28 -0.50 24.07
N TYR A 331 -21.53 0.35 24.77
CA TYR A 331 -21.15 1.67 24.28
C TYR A 331 -20.31 1.56 23.01
N LEU A 332 -19.34 0.64 22.98
CA LEU A 332 -18.51 0.36 21.80
C LEU A 332 -19.38 0.02 20.58
N LYS A 333 -20.39 -0.82 20.72
CA LYS A 333 -21.30 -1.19 19.63
C LYS A 333 -22.09 0.02 19.11
N GLU A 334 -22.63 0.85 20.00
CA GLU A 334 -23.38 2.05 19.63
C GLU A 334 -22.48 3.08 18.90
N LEU A 335 -21.27 3.32 19.41
CA LEU A 335 -20.29 4.20 18.78
C LEU A 335 -19.96 3.73 17.36
N ARG A 336 -19.73 2.45 17.19
CA ARG A 336 -19.46 1.85 15.86
C ARG A 336 -20.65 1.96 14.90
N LEU A 337 -21.88 1.97 15.38
CA LEU A 337 -23.07 2.25 14.54
C LEU A 337 -23.07 3.68 14.04
N ILE A 338 -22.71 4.67 14.87
CA ILE A 338 -22.62 6.07 14.43
C ILE A 338 -21.49 6.24 13.40
N LEU A 339 -20.33 5.62 13.63
CA LEU A 339 -19.20 5.66 12.69
C LEU A 339 -19.59 5.13 11.29
N LYS A 340 -20.53 4.18 11.22
CA LYS A 340 -21.00 3.61 9.95
C LYS A 340 -21.73 4.63 9.05
N GLU A 341 -22.24 5.69 9.65
CA GLU A 341 -22.92 6.77 8.92
C GLU A 341 -21.92 7.82 8.37
N ILE A 342 -20.63 7.71 8.73
CA ILE A 342 -19.59 8.66 8.36
C ILE A 342 -18.73 8.05 7.23
N GLY A 343 -18.72 8.71 6.08
CA GLY A 343 -17.88 8.33 4.95
C GLY A 343 -16.49 8.97 5.01
N ASP A 344 -15.83 9.04 3.86
CA ASP A 344 -14.46 9.56 3.75
C ASP A 344 -14.41 11.10 3.75
N ILE A 345 -14.42 11.69 4.94
CA ILE A 345 -14.34 13.14 5.11
C ILE A 345 -13.02 13.67 4.55
N THR A 346 -11.89 13.00 4.79
CA THR A 346 -10.57 13.45 4.35
C THR A 346 -10.56 13.68 2.83
N ARG A 347 -11.06 12.75 2.04
CA ARG A 347 -11.11 12.90 0.58
C ARG A 347 -12.11 13.93 0.10
N LEU A 348 -13.24 14.10 0.78
CA LEU A 348 -14.17 15.19 0.47
C LEU A 348 -13.54 16.56 0.75
N VAL A 349 -12.78 16.67 1.85
CA VAL A 349 -12.05 17.88 2.21
C VAL A 349 -10.96 18.20 1.18
N THR A 350 -10.26 17.20 0.68
CA THR A 350 -9.31 17.35 -0.43
C THR A 350 -9.99 17.89 -1.70
N ARG A 351 -11.15 17.33 -2.08
CA ARG A 351 -11.92 17.81 -3.24
C ARG A 351 -12.45 19.23 -3.02
N LEU A 352 -12.80 19.58 -1.78
CA LEU A 352 -13.19 20.95 -1.43
C LEU A 352 -12.00 21.91 -1.54
N GLY A 353 -10.83 21.56 -0.99
CA GLY A 353 -9.63 22.38 -1.02
C GLY A 353 -9.04 22.59 -2.42
N SER A 354 -9.25 21.60 -3.32
CA SER A 354 -8.94 21.71 -4.75
C SER A 354 -10.06 22.30 -5.58
N LEU A 355 -11.15 22.77 -4.98
CA LEU A 355 -12.35 23.33 -5.62
C LEU A 355 -13.02 22.37 -6.62
N ARG A 356 -12.93 21.06 -6.40
CA ARG A 356 -13.49 20.01 -7.26
C ARG A 356 -14.73 19.30 -6.69
N ILE A 357 -15.09 19.59 -5.44
CA ILE A 357 -16.27 18.99 -4.81
C ILE A 357 -17.54 19.33 -5.59
N ASN A 358 -18.42 18.37 -5.79
CA ASN A 358 -19.69 18.55 -6.49
C ASN A 358 -20.85 18.75 -5.49
N PRO A 359 -22.06 19.15 -5.96
CA PRO A 359 -23.18 19.43 -5.08
C PRO A 359 -23.64 18.23 -4.24
N ARG A 360 -23.64 17.02 -4.80
CA ARG A 360 -23.99 15.79 -4.04
C ARG A 360 -22.98 15.45 -2.96
N GLU A 361 -21.71 15.71 -3.21
CA GLU A 361 -20.67 15.53 -2.23
C GLU A 361 -20.77 16.52 -1.08
N LEU A 362 -21.27 17.73 -1.31
CA LEU A 362 -21.59 18.67 -0.22
C LEU A 362 -22.76 18.18 0.63
N ILE A 363 -23.77 17.55 0.04
CA ILE A 363 -24.85 16.90 0.80
C ILE A 363 -24.31 15.73 1.63
N ALA A 364 -23.41 14.91 1.05
CA ALA A 364 -22.77 13.84 1.80
C ALA A 364 -21.93 14.40 2.96
N LEU A 365 -21.15 15.46 2.74
CA LEU A 365 -20.41 16.15 3.78
C LEU A 365 -21.33 16.67 4.88
N LYS A 366 -22.43 17.33 4.54
CA LYS A 366 -23.46 17.78 5.51
C LYS A 366 -23.94 16.61 6.39
N SER A 367 -24.29 15.48 5.80
CA SER A 367 -24.73 14.28 6.51
C SER A 367 -23.64 13.74 7.45
N TYR A 368 -22.39 13.71 7.01
CA TYR A 368 -21.28 13.25 7.84
C TYR A 368 -20.99 14.18 9.02
N LEU A 369 -21.12 15.49 8.83
CA LEU A 369 -20.99 16.48 9.92
C LEU A 369 -22.11 16.33 10.94
N TYR A 370 -23.33 16.03 10.51
CA TYR A 370 -24.45 15.74 11.43
C TYR A 370 -24.17 14.49 12.25
N SER A 371 -23.71 13.40 11.63
CA SER A 371 -23.35 12.15 12.32
C SER A 371 -22.14 12.35 13.24
N ALA A 372 -21.19 13.23 12.88
CA ALA A 372 -20.08 13.63 13.75
C ALA A 372 -20.57 14.39 15.01
N GLY A 373 -21.61 15.24 14.88
CA GLY A 373 -22.26 15.85 16.03
C GLY A 373 -22.90 14.82 16.97
N ASN A 374 -23.56 13.80 16.44
CA ASN A 374 -24.08 12.67 17.22
C ASN A 374 -22.96 11.89 17.91
N LEU A 375 -21.82 11.68 17.22
CA LEU A 375 -20.63 11.04 17.78
C LEU A 375 -20.06 11.87 18.94
N GLN A 376 -19.93 13.20 18.77
CA GLN A 376 -19.48 14.13 19.80
C GLN A 376 -20.37 14.11 21.07
N ASN A 377 -21.69 14.07 20.87
CA ASN A 377 -22.65 13.93 21.98
C ASN A 377 -22.46 12.59 22.68
N LYS A 378 -22.24 11.52 21.95
CA LYS A 378 -21.99 10.20 22.53
C LYS A 378 -20.70 10.18 23.35
N LEU A 379 -19.61 10.78 22.88
CA LEU A 379 -18.35 10.90 23.62
C LEU A 379 -18.53 11.62 24.97
N SER A 380 -19.47 12.55 25.06
CA SER A 380 -19.76 13.29 26.31
C SER A 380 -20.27 12.40 27.43
N THR A 381 -20.79 11.23 27.16
CA THR A 381 -21.31 10.27 28.14
C THR A 381 -20.25 9.28 28.64
N PHE A 382 -19.01 9.44 28.23
CA PHE A 382 -17.93 8.54 28.61
C PHE A 382 -16.93 9.23 29.55
N GLU A 383 -16.69 8.64 30.68
CA GLU A 383 -15.82 9.17 31.73
C GLU A 383 -14.35 8.74 31.49
N HIS A 384 -13.66 9.37 30.55
CA HIS A 384 -12.23 9.20 30.35
C HIS A 384 -11.65 10.52 29.83
N PRO A 385 -10.47 10.99 30.32
CA PRO A 385 -9.91 12.30 29.95
C PRO A 385 -9.75 12.52 28.45
N GLN A 386 -9.31 11.50 27.72
CA GLN A 386 -9.09 11.58 26.27
C GLN A 386 -10.38 11.86 25.48
N PHE A 387 -11.51 11.33 25.93
CA PHE A 387 -12.79 11.56 25.26
C PHE A 387 -13.21 13.03 25.32
N ALA A 388 -12.86 13.72 26.41
CA ALA A 388 -13.07 15.17 26.53
C ALA A 388 -12.17 15.93 25.51
N VAL A 389 -10.92 15.52 25.34
CA VAL A 389 -9.99 16.10 24.36
C VAL A 389 -10.52 15.87 22.94
N TRP A 390 -10.91 14.66 22.61
CA TRP A 390 -11.49 14.37 21.29
C TRP A 390 -12.76 15.18 21.04
N LYS A 391 -13.65 15.28 22.03
CA LYS A 391 -14.84 16.12 21.93
C LYS A 391 -14.50 17.58 21.60
N GLN A 392 -13.48 18.12 22.26
CA GLN A 392 -13.03 19.49 22.02
C GLN A 392 -12.44 19.64 20.61
N ASN A 393 -11.61 18.70 20.20
CA ASN A 393 -10.94 18.71 18.90
C ASN A 393 -11.91 18.48 17.73
N MET A 394 -13.01 17.77 17.95
CA MET A 394 -14.05 17.64 16.92
C MET A 394 -14.69 18.98 16.55
N GLY A 395 -14.76 19.93 17.48
CA GLY A 395 -15.41 21.23 17.25
C GLY A 395 -16.92 21.14 17.03
N SER A 396 -17.56 22.27 16.74
CA SER A 396 -18.96 22.33 16.30
C SER A 396 -19.04 22.69 14.83
N PHE A 397 -20.01 22.14 14.10
CA PHE A 397 -20.24 22.39 12.67
C PHE A 397 -21.68 22.84 12.38
N GLU A 398 -22.41 23.28 13.39
CA GLU A 398 -23.79 23.76 13.25
C GLU A 398 -23.93 24.94 12.28
N ASP A 399 -22.91 25.82 12.26
CA ASP A 399 -22.80 26.95 11.36
C ASP A 399 -22.72 26.47 9.89
N ILE A 400 -21.92 25.46 9.62
CA ILE A 400 -21.71 24.90 8.28
C ILE A 400 -22.91 24.05 7.85
N ILE A 401 -23.43 23.23 8.76
CA ILE A 401 -24.65 22.43 8.50
C ILE A 401 -25.80 23.37 8.12
N SER A 402 -26.06 24.43 8.91
CA SER A 402 -27.10 25.40 8.63
C SER A 402 -26.88 26.14 7.31
N LEU A 403 -25.63 26.48 6.97
CA LEU A 403 -25.27 27.07 5.68
C LEU A 403 -25.64 26.13 4.52
N LEU A 404 -25.24 24.86 4.60
CA LEU A 404 -25.48 23.87 3.55
C LEU A 404 -26.98 23.52 3.41
N GLU A 405 -27.72 23.49 4.50
CA GLU A 405 -29.18 23.28 4.51
C GLU A 405 -29.93 24.41 3.77
N LYS A 406 -29.48 25.64 4.00
CA LYS A 406 -30.06 26.81 3.32
C LYS A 406 -29.64 26.93 1.87
N ALA A 407 -28.42 26.50 1.55
CA ALA A 407 -27.82 26.72 0.24
C ALA A 407 -28.20 25.63 -0.77
N ILE A 408 -28.03 24.35 -0.43
CA ILE A 408 -28.10 23.25 -1.40
C ILE A 408 -29.46 22.55 -1.37
N ASN A 409 -30.01 22.28 -2.57
CA ASN A 409 -31.22 21.47 -2.74
C ASN A 409 -30.99 20.03 -2.21
N ASP A 410 -32.01 19.37 -1.69
CA ASP A 410 -31.90 17.99 -1.14
C ASP A 410 -31.47 16.95 -2.19
N ASN A 411 -31.82 17.16 -3.47
CA ASN A 411 -31.48 16.28 -4.58
C ASN A 411 -30.76 17.05 -5.70
N PRO A 412 -29.57 17.58 -5.47
CA PRO A 412 -28.86 18.36 -6.48
C PRO A 412 -28.31 17.47 -7.61
N PRO A 413 -28.04 18.03 -8.79
CA PRO A 413 -27.34 17.32 -9.86
C PRO A 413 -25.90 16.99 -9.46
N ILE A 414 -25.26 16.08 -10.20
CA ILE A 414 -23.82 15.83 -10.07
C ILE A 414 -23.02 16.95 -10.72
N SER A 415 -23.43 17.33 -11.94
CA SER A 415 -22.75 18.37 -12.71
C SER A 415 -23.19 19.77 -12.26
N ILE A 416 -22.20 20.64 -12.08
CA ILE A 416 -22.41 22.05 -11.72
C ILE A 416 -22.95 22.90 -12.87
N THR A 417 -23.04 22.34 -14.07
CA THR A 417 -23.54 23.04 -15.28
C THR A 417 -24.98 22.66 -15.65
N GLU A 418 -25.59 21.72 -14.93
CA GLU A 418 -26.96 21.26 -15.23
C GLU A 418 -28.04 22.21 -14.73
N GLY A 419 -27.78 22.95 -13.64
CA GLY A 419 -28.77 23.77 -12.95
C GLY A 419 -29.58 22.96 -11.92
N GLY A 420 -30.24 23.63 -10.97
CA GLY A 420 -31.01 23.02 -9.90
C GLY A 420 -30.17 22.64 -8.66
N ILE A 421 -29.07 23.35 -8.44
CA ILE A 421 -28.13 23.13 -7.35
C ILE A 421 -28.69 23.71 -6.04
N PHE A 422 -29.19 24.93 -6.08
CA PHE A 422 -29.55 25.70 -4.90
C PHE A 422 -30.99 25.53 -4.45
N ALA A 423 -31.18 25.63 -3.15
CA ALA A 423 -32.51 25.64 -2.54
C ALA A 423 -33.21 26.98 -2.76
N LYS A 424 -34.56 26.96 -2.81
CA LYS A 424 -35.35 28.18 -2.89
C LYS A 424 -35.11 29.06 -1.66
N GLY A 425 -34.93 30.36 -1.87
CA GLY A 425 -34.62 31.34 -0.80
C GLY A 425 -33.18 31.58 -0.51
N TYR A 426 -32.25 30.91 -1.21
CA TYR A 426 -30.79 31.13 -1.05
C TYR A 426 -30.33 32.45 -1.69
N ASN A 427 -30.79 32.72 -2.91
CA ASN A 427 -30.42 33.92 -3.65
C ASN A 427 -31.66 34.53 -4.32
N PRO A 428 -31.98 35.83 -4.02
CA PRO A 428 -33.19 36.47 -4.57
C PRO A 428 -33.23 36.54 -6.10
N GLU A 429 -32.06 36.82 -6.75
CA GLU A 429 -31.99 36.87 -8.21
C GLU A 429 -32.28 35.50 -8.86
N LEU A 430 -31.77 34.44 -8.24
CA LEU A 430 -32.04 33.07 -8.67
C LEU A 430 -33.51 32.72 -8.51
N ASP A 431 -34.16 33.12 -7.40
CA ASP A 431 -35.55 32.87 -7.15
C ASP A 431 -36.43 33.59 -8.18
N GLU A 432 -36.15 34.85 -8.50
CA GLU A 432 -36.87 35.59 -9.56
C GLU A 432 -36.77 34.89 -10.91
N LEU A 433 -35.58 34.41 -11.29
CA LEU A 433 -35.37 33.66 -12.54
C LEU A 433 -36.11 32.32 -12.56
N LEU A 434 -36.13 31.60 -11.44
CA LEU A 434 -36.86 30.34 -11.29
C LEU A 434 -38.39 30.56 -11.36
N GLU A 435 -38.93 31.65 -10.79
CA GLU A 435 -40.34 32.02 -10.88
C GLU A 435 -40.75 32.24 -12.33
N ILE A 436 -39.92 32.90 -13.15
CA ILE A 436 -40.20 33.07 -14.57
C ILE A 436 -40.37 31.71 -15.29
N ILE A 437 -39.57 30.70 -14.96
CA ILE A 437 -39.70 29.35 -15.54
C ILE A 437 -40.92 28.62 -14.99
N TYR A 438 -41.22 28.77 -13.70
CA TYR A 438 -42.37 28.13 -13.05
C TYR A 438 -43.68 28.68 -13.54
N ASP A 439 -43.79 30.01 -13.63
CA ASP A 439 -44.94 30.71 -14.25
C ASP A 439 -45.08 30.38 -15.73
N GLY A 440 -43.98 29.99 -16.37
CA GLY A 440 -43.95 29.55 -17.74
C GLY A 440 -44.83 28.34 -18.03
N LYS A 441 -44.94 27.39 -17.15
CA LYS A 441 -45.84 26.23 -17.29
C LYS A 441 -47.33 26.67 -17.22
N SER A 442 -47.66 27.56 -16.30
CA SER A 442 -49.00 28.14 -16.17
C SER A 442 -49.35 29.02 -17.36
N TRP A 443 -48.35 29.76 -17.88
CA TRP A 443 -48.51 30.59 -19.07
C TRP A 443 -48.77 29.76 -20.32
N ILE A 444 -48.07 28.66 -20.53
CA ILE A 444 -48.27 27.70 -21.63
C ILE A 444 -49.71 27.15 -21.58
N ALA A 445 -50.18 26.74 -20.42
CA ALA A 445 -51.54 26.23 -20.25
C ALA A 445 -52.58 27.28 -20.59
N ARG A 446 -52.39 28.55 -20.16
CA ARG A 446 -53.24 29.69 -20.52
C ARG A 446 -53.16 29.99 -22.00
N LEU A 447 -51.99 29.97 -22.61
CA LEU A 447 -51.83 30.17 -24.06
C LEU A 447 -52.56 29.09 -24.84
N GLU A 448 -52.45 27.83 -24.43
CA GLU A 448 -53.14 26.71 -25.07
C GLU A 448 -54.63 26.89 -25.01
N GLU A 449 -55.16 27.29 -23.87
CA GLU A 449 -56.63 27.60 -23.74
C GLU A 449 -57.05 28.81 -24.57
N ASP A 450 -56.23 29.88 -24.55
CA ASP A 450 -56.52 31.10 -25.35
C ASP A 450 -56.50 30.82 -26.86
N GLU A 451 -55.48 30.04 -27.32
CA GLU A 451 -55.38 29.71 -28.75
C GLU A 451 -56.45 28.70 -29.18
N ARG A 452 -56.88 27.76 -28.31
CA ARG A 452 -58.08 26.93 -28.56
C ARG A 452 -59.33 27.75 -28.74
N ARG A 453 -59.54 28.78 -27.89
CA ARG A 453 -60.67 29.66 -27.94
C ARG A 453 -60.69 30.54 -29.20
N LYS A 454 -59.49 31.04 -29.58
CA LYS A 454 -59.34 31.90 -30.77
C LYS A 454 -59.48 31.14 -32.07
N THR A 455 -58.94 29.95 -32.17
CA THR A 455 -58.90 29.16 -33.40
C THR A 455 -60.12 28.24 -33.57
N GLY A 456 -60.85 27.98 -32.48
CA GLY A 456 -61.90 26.98 -32.45
C GLY A 456 -61.42 25.54 -32.64
N ILE A 457 -60.17 25.28 -32.41
CA ILE A 457 -59.53 23.95 -32.52
C ILE A 457 -59.45 23.33 -31.14
N ASN A 458 -60.36 22.50 -30.72
CA ASN A 458 -60.45 21.94 -29.38
C ASN A 458 -59.34 20.98 -29.04
N ASN A 459 -58.67 20.37 -30.02
CA ASN A 459 -57.56 19.40 -29.85
C ASN A 459 -56.17 19.99 -30.08
N LEU A 460 -56.06 21.34 -30.14
CA LEU A 460 -54.78 22.03 -30.17
C LEU A 460 -54.00 21.75 -28.87
N LYS A 461 -52.72 21.44 -29.00
CA LYS A 461 -51.80 21.23 -27.87
C LYS A 461 -50.54 22.06 -28.05
N VAL A 462 -50.06 22.63 -26.96
CA VAL A 462 -48.75 23.24 -26.91
C VAL A 462 -47.76 22.21 -26.33
N GLY A 463 -46.70 21.92 -27.05
CA GLY A 463 -45.68 20.95 -26.66
C GLY A 463 -44.27 21.51 -26.80
N TYR A 464 -43.29 20.77 -26.27
CA TYR A 464 -41.86 21.08 -26.37
C TYR A 464 -41.10 19.89 -26.96
N ASN A 465 -40.16 20.15 -27.84
CA ASN A 465 -39.25 19.18 -28.41
C ASN A 465 -37.81 19.73 -28.37
N ARG A 466 -36.85 18.92 -27.94
CA ARG A 466 -35.43 19.35 -27.80
C ARG A 466 -34.81 19.88 -29.12
N VAL A 467 -35.26 19.40 -30.27
CA VAL A 467 -34.71 19.80 -31.58
C VAL A 467 -35.39 21.05 -32.11
N PHE A 468 -36.71 21.14 -31.93
CA PHE A 468 -37.56 22.21 -32.54
C PHE A 468 -38.05 23.25 -31.52
N GLY A 469 -37.77 23.08 -30.20
CA GLY A 469 -38.29 23.99 -29.18
C GLY A 469 -39.79 23.84 -28.92
N TYR A 470 -40.43 24.92 -28.48
CA TYR A 470 -41.89 24.97 -28.26
C TYR A 470 -42.64 24.99 -29.58
N TYR A 471 -43.76 24.30 -29.63
CA TYR A 471 -44.61 24.22 -30.80
C TYR A 471 -46.11 24.09 -30.43
N ILE A 472 -46.96 24.54 -31.32
CA ILE A 472 -48.41 24.30 -31.29
C ILE A 472 -48.71 23.17 -32.27
N GLU A 473 -49.23 22.05 -31.78
CA GLU A 473 -49.61 20.90 -32.60
C GLU A 473 -51.09 20.95 -32.95
N VAL A 474 -51.36 20.90 -34.25
CA VAL A 474 -52.69 20.90 -34.81
C VAL A 474 -52.86 19.67 -35.69
N SER A 475 -53.94 18.91 -35.52
CA SER A 475 -54.23 17.75 -36.37
C SER A 475 -54.51 18.19 -37.83
N SER A 476 -54.10 17.36 -38.78
CA SER A 476 -54.18 17.59 -40.20
C SER A 476 -55.63 17.92 -40.61
N ALA A 477 -56.62 17.38 -39.91
CA ALA A 477 -58.08 17.66 -40.15
C ALA A 477 -58.45 19.12 -39.85
N ASN A 478 -57.68 19.82 -39.01
CA ASN A 478 -58.03 21.23 -38.66
C ASN A 478 -57.08 22.26 -39.28
N LYS A 479 -56.30 21.85 -40.29
CA LYS A 479 -55.33 22.72 -40.97
C LYS A 479 -55.93 23.99 -41.53
N ASN A 480 -57.19 23.94 -42.07
CA ASN A 480 -57.91 25.08 -42.64
C ASN A 480 -58.35 26.11 -41.59
N LYS A 481 -58.24 25.81 -40.28
CA LYS A 481 -58.54 26.70 -39.16
C LYS A 481 -57.34 27.37 -38.55
N VAL A 482 -56.14 27.06 -39.07
CA VAL A 482 -54.87 27.62 -38.58
C VAL A 482 -54.77 29.08 -38.97
N PRO A 483 -54.54 30.02 -38.03
CA PRO A 483 -54.44 31.46 -38.35
C PRO A 483 -53.20 31.76 -39.20
N ASP A 484 -53.20 32.80 -40.00
CA ASP A 484 -52.12 33.24 -40.86
C ASP A 484 -50.83 33.60 -40.08
N TYR A 485 -50.93 33.96 -38.80
CA TYR A 485 -49.82 34.30 -37.97
C TYR A 485 -49.06 33.07 -37.38
N TYR A 486 -49.56 31.85 -37.65
CA TYR A 486 -48.80 30.63 -37.28
C TYR A 486 -47.74 30.31 -38.34
N VAL A 487 -46.51 30.19 -37.92
CA VAL A 487 -45.41 29.82 -38.80
C VAL A 487 -45.21 28.30 -38.70
N PRO A 488 -45.27 27.56 -39.84
CA PRO A 488 -45.04 26.12 -39.81
C PRO A 488 -43.60 25.77 -39.41
N LYS A 489 -43.42 24.81 -38.51
CA LYS A 489 -42.13 24.28 -38.04
C LYS A 489 -41.85 22.86 -38.53
N GLN A 490 -42.90 22.00 -38.52
CA GLN A 490 -42.71 20.57 -38.89
C GLN A 490 -44.07 19.98 -39.32
N THR A 491 -44.06 19.21 -40.40
CA THR A 491 -45.21 18.41 -40.86
C THR A 491 -44.97 16.94 -40.43
N LEU A 492 -46.01 16.39 -39.80
CA LEU A 492 -46.07 14.99 -39.39
C LEU A 492 -47.19 14.27 -40.17
N THR A 493 -47.24 12.93 -40.07
CA THR A 493 -48.23 12.14 -40.82
C THR A 493 -49.67 12.51 -40.50
N ASN A 494 -50.00 12.83 -39.23
CA ASN A 494 -51.36 13.10 -38.78
C ASN A 494 -51.55 14.48 -38.12
N SER A 495 -50.50 15.31 -38.05
CA SER A 495 -50.51 16.64 -37.43
C SER A 495 -49.47 17.56 -38.06
N GLU A 496 -49.67 18.86 -37.90
CA GLU A 496 -48.65 19.85 -38.21
C GLU A 496 -48.28 20.65 -36.96
N ARG A 497 -47.01 21.03 -36.88
CA ARG A 497 -46.47 21.82 -35.77
C ARG A 497 -46.17 23.23 -36.23
N PHE A 498 -46.66 24.19 -35.48
CA PHE A 498 -46.53 25.61 -35.76
C PHE A 498 -45.90 26.34 -34.58
N ILE A 499 -45.45 27.56 -34.81
CA ILE A 499 -45.07 28.51 -33.77
C ILE A 499 -45.84 29.81 -33.97
N SER A 500 -46.38 30.40 -32.88
CA SER A 500 -46.99 31.75 -32.91
C SER A 500 -45.96 32.79 -32.43
N PRO A 501 -46.10 34.08 -32.82
CA PRO A 501 -45.22 35.14 -32.33
C PRO A 501 -45.11 35.19 -30.80
N ARG A 502 -46.25 35.05 -30.10
CA ARG A 502 -46.31 35.03 -28.62
C ARG A 502 -45.55 33.83 -28.04
N LEU A 503 -45.65 32.66 -28.66
CA LEU A 503 -44.93 31.48 -28.24
C LEU A 503 -43.42 31.63 -28.51
N LYS A 504 -43.02 32.29 -29.60
CA LYS A 504 -41.62 32.56 -29.95
C LYS A 504 -40.96 33.52 -28.96
N GLU A 505 -41.66 34.60 -28.59
CA GLU A 505 -41.20 35.56 -27.59
C GLU A 505 -41.02 34.88 -26.21
N PHE A 506 -42.00 34.05 -25.84
CA PHE A 506 -41.95 33.28 -24.62
C PHE A 506 -40.77 32.28 -24.62
N GLU A 507 -40.59 31.55 -25.71
CA GLU A 507 -39.45 30.62 -25.90
C GLU A 507 -38.11 31.33 -25.71
N ALA A 508 -37.95 32.49 -26.33
CA ALA A 508 -36.74 33.29 -26.19
C ALA A 508 -36.48 33.74 -24.72
N LYS A 509 -37.56 34.13 -24.02
CA LYS A 509 -37.48 34.53 -22.60
C LYS A 509 -37.11 33.36 -21.69
N VAL A 510 -37.73 32.19 -21.89
CA VAL A 510 -37.43 30.99 -21.09
C VAL A 510 -36.02 30.50 -21.34
N LEU A 511 -35.59 30.37 -22.60
CA LEU A 511 -34.24 29.93 -22.94
C LEU A 511 -33.15 30.85 -22.38
N SER A 512 -33.37 32.18 -22.45
CA SER A 512 -32.43 33.15 -21.86
C SER A 512 -32.38 33.06 -20.34
N SER A 513 -33.53 32.76 -19.70
CA SER A 513 -33.58 32.58 -18.24
C SER A 513 -32.91 31.28 -17.79
N GLU A 514 -33.12 30.18 -18.53
CA GLU A 514 -32.41 28.90 -18.24
C GLU A 514 -30.88 29.04 -18.33
N GLU A 515 -30.38 29.76 -19.35
CA GLU A 515 -28.96 30.01 -19.49
C GLU A 515 -28.43 30.91 -18.35
N LYS A 516 -29.18 31.96 -17.99
CA LYS A 516 -28.84 32.84 -16.86
C LYS A 516 -28.83 32.09 -15.53
N ILE A 517 -29.80 31.22 -15.28
CA ILE A 517 -29.87 30.40 -14.08
C ILE A 517 -28.62 29.52 -13.97
N LYS A 518 -28.25 28.79 -15.04
CA LYS A 518 -27.10 27.91 -15.04
C LYS A 518 -25.81 28.68 -14.77
N ASN A 519 -25.63 29.85 -15.36
CA ASN A 519 -24.47 30.68 -15.14
C ASN A 519 -24.43 31.25 -13.72
N LEU A 520 -25.58 31.72 -13.21
CA LEU A 520 -25.68 32.24 -11.85
C LEU A 520 -25.41 31.14 -10.81
N GLU A 521 -26.01 29.96 -10.95
CA GLU A 521 -25.79 28.84 -10.07
C GLU A 521 -24.33 28.36 -10.11
N TYR A 522 -23.69 28.40 -11.29
CA TYR A 522 -22.27 28.08 -11.42
C TYR A 522 -21.39 29.04 -10.61
N GLU A 523 -21.60 30.35 -10.73
CA GLU A 523 -20.82 31.35 -9.97
C GLU A 523 -21.13 31.29 -8.46
N LEU A 524 -22.39 31.17 -8.06
CA LEU A 524 -22.78 30.98 -6.67
C LEU A 524 -22.16 29.71 -6.04
N PHE A 525 -22.08 28.62 -6.82
CA PHE A 525 -21.49 27.38 -6.33
C PHE A 525 -19.96 27.49 -6.18
N LYS A 526 -19.32 28.22 -7.09
CA LYS A 526 -17.89 28.54 -6.97
C LYS A 526 -17.61 29.38 -5.73
N GLU A 527 -18.42 30.39 -5.45
CA GLU A 527 -18.34 31.21 -4.25
C GLU A 527 -18.57 30.39 -2.97
N LEU A 528 -19.58 29.50 -2.97
CA LEU A 528 -19.85 28.60 -1.84
C LEU A 528 -18.65 27.69 -1.55
N ARG A 529 -18.02 27.11 -2.59
CA ARG A 529 -16.80 26.30 -2.42
C ARG A 529 -15.66 27.11 -1.81
N GLN A 530 -15.44 28.34 -2.27
CA GLN A 530 -14.38 29.23 -1.74
C GLN A 530 -14.62 29.56 -0.27
N ASN A 531 -15.88 29.85 0.10
CA ASN A 531 -16.25 30.10 1.50
C ASN A 531 -16.00 28.86 2.36
N LEU A 532 -16.46 27.69 1.93
CA LEU A 532 -16.26 26.44 2.66
C LEU A 532 -14.77 26.05 2.76
N ALA A 533 -13.93 26.41 1.78
CA ALA A 533 -12.49 26.16 1.84
C ALA A 533 -11.81 26.88 3.01
N GLY A 534 -12.39 27.96 3.54
CA GLY A 534 -11.91 28.63 4.76
C GLY A 534 -11.99 27.74 6.02
N PHE A 535 -12.78 26.68 6.00
CA PHE A 535 -12.98 25.76 7.13
C PHE A 535 -12.15 24.46 7.02
N LEU A 536 -11.30 24.32 6.01
CA LEU A 536 -10.48 23.11 5.78
C LEU A 536 -9.75 22.60 7.03
N PRO A 537 -9.08 23.44 7.85
CA PRO A 537 -8.38 22.95 9.05
C PRO A 537 -9.34 22.30 10.07
N ARG A 538 -10.57 22.84 10.21
CA ARG A 538 -11.58 22.25 11.10
C ARG A 538 -12.03 20.85 10.63
N PHE A 539 -12.24 20.69 9.32
CA PHE A 539 -12.60 19.40 8.75
C PHE A 539 -11.48 18.37 8.85
N GLN A 540 -10.23 18.80 8.69
CA GLN A 540 -9.06 17.92 8.82
C GLN A 540 -8.91 17.43 10.26
N GLN A 541 -8.98 18.32 11.22
CA GLN A 541 -8.94 17.97 12.64
C GLN A 541 -10.08 17.01 13.02
N LEU A 542 -11.29 17.22 12.52
CA LEU A 542 -12.41 16.30 12.69
C LEU A 542 -12.09 14.91 12.12
N SER A 543 -11.54 14.85 10.90
CA SER A 543 -11.24 13.58 10.23
C SER A 543 -10.14 12.79 10.95
N GLU A 544 -9.13 13.46 11.53
CA GLU A 544 -8.09 12.85 12.34
C GLU A 544 -8.67 12.21 13.61
N VAL A 545 -9.52 12.95 14.34
CA VAL A 545 -10.17 12.41 15.55
C VAL A 545 -11.06 11.21 15.23
N ILE A 546 -11.84 11.28 14.15
CA ILE A 546 -12.70 10.16 13.71
C ILE A 546 -11.86 8.94 13.33
N ALA A 547 -10.75 9.14 12.61
CA ALA A 547 -9.85 8.05 12.24
C ALA A 547 -9.25 7.36 13.49
N GLU A 548 -8.78 8.14 14.46
CA GLU A 548 -8.22 7.62 15.71
C GLU A 548 -9.26 6.85 16.54
N LEU A 549 -10.47 7.41 16.70
CA LEU A 549 -11.60 6.76 17.35
C LEU A 549 -11.98 5.43 16.66
N ASP A 550 -12.02 5.43 15.33
CA ASP A 550 -12.36 4.23 14.56
C ASP A 550 -11.30 3.14 14.73
N VAL A 551 -10.00 3.47 14.65
CA VAL A 551 -8.91 2.51 14.87
C VAL A 551 -9.00 1.91 16.28
N LEU A 552 -9.07 2.74 17.32
CA LEU A 552 -9.08 2.24 18.70
C LEU A 552 -10.35 1.46 19.01
N SER A 553 -11.51 1.89 18.49
CA SER A 553 -12.76 1.12 18.62
C SER A 553 -12.72 -0.20 17.85
N SER A 554 -12.02 -0.23 16.71
CA SER A 554 -11.79 -1.44 15.91
C SER A 554 -10.92 -2.45 16.65
N LEU A 555 -9.79 -2.02 17.19
CA LEU A 555 -8.89 -2.85 17.98
C LEU A 555 -9.56 -3.36 19.26
N ALA A 556 -10.36 -2.53 19.92
CA ALA A 556 -11.16 -2.93 21.08
C ALA A 556 -12.22 -3.98 20.72
N PHE A 557 -12.91 -3.79 19.59
CA PHE A 557 -13.90 -4.75 19.12
C PHE A 557 -13.27 -6.11 18.75
N LEU A 558 -12.14 -6.08 18.05
CA LEU A 558 -11.35 -7.28 17.72
C LEU A 558 -10.93 -8.01 19.00
N ALA A 559 -10.36 -7.29 19.97
CA ALA A 559 -9.89 -7.85 21.22
C ALA A 559 -11.04 -8.46 22.06
N TRP A 560 -12.16 -7.75 22.14
CA TRP A 560 -13.35 -8.25 22.83
C TRP A 560 -13.93 -9.50 22.17
N GLN A 561 -14.02 -9.52 20.85
CA GLN A 561 -14.59 -10.63 20.10
C GLN A 561 -13.72 -11.90 20.17
N ASN A 562 -12.39 -11.75 20.10
CA ASN A 562 -11.46 -12.87 19.99
C ASN A 562 -10.70 -13.14 21.31
N GLN A 563 -11.11 -12.52 22.40
CA GLN A 563 -10.49 -12.71 23.73
C GLN A 563 -8.97 -12.45 23.71
N TYR A 564 -8.56 -11.33 23.12
CA TYR A 564 -7.17 -10.90 23.17
C TYR A 564 -6.86 -10.28 24.51
N SER A 565 -5.62 -10.45 25.01
CA SER A 565 -5.19 -9.92 26.29
C SER A 565 -4.32 -8.67 26.11
N ARG A 566 -4.30 -7.83 27.13
CA ARG A 566 -3.45 -6.65 27.21
C ARG A 566 -2.00 -7.06 27.45
N PRO A 567 -1.03 -6.74 26.55
CA PRO A 567 0.38 -6.97 26.80
C PRO A 567 0.94 -5.97 27.81
N VAL A 568 1.92 -6.41 28.62
CA VAL A 568 2.59 -5.61 29.65
C VAL A 568 4.03 -5.37 29.22
N PHE A 569 4.44 -4.11 29.18
CA PHE A 569 5.82 -3.74 28.88
C PHE A 569 6.66 -3.69 30.16
N THR A 570 7.91 -4.18 30.05
CA THR A 570 8.88 -4.24 31.14
C THR A 570 10.22 -3.66 30.72
N GLU A 571 10.98 -3.16 31.68
CA GLU A 571 12.36 -2.74 31.46
C GLU A 571 13.33 -3.94 31.39
N SER A 572 12.93 -5.10 31.95
CA SER A 572 13.70 -6.34 31.83
C SER A 572 13.65 -6.84 30.39
N ARG A 573 14.78 -7.41 29.93
CA ARG A 573 14.89 -8.01 28.59
C ARG A 573 14.28 -9.42 28.60
N GLU A 574 12.97 -9.48 28.85
CA GLU A 574 12.18 -10.70 28.94
C GLU A 574 10.99 -10.64 27.98
N LEU A 575 10.87 -11.64 27.13
CA LEU A 575 9.71 -11.91 26.29
C LEU A 575 9.02 -13.17 26.79
N HIS A 576 7.90 -13.02 27.44
CA HIS A 576 7.10 -14.12 27.97
C HIS A 576 5.68 -14.08 27.40
N ILE A 577 5.31 -15.09 26.62
CA ILE A 577 3.99 -15.25 26.03
C ILE A 577 3.40 -16.57 26.53
N ILE A 578 2.19 -16.54 27.03
CA ILE A 578 1.43 -17.72 27.46
C ILE A 578 0.25 -17.89 26.52
N ASP A 579 0.08 -19.10 26.02
CA ASP A 579 -1.00 -19.48 25.09
C ASP A 579 -1.09 -18.57 23.87
N GLY A 580 0.06 -18.21 23.29
CA GLY A 580 0.12 -17.41 22.06
C GLY A 580 -0.54 -18.11 20.88
N ARG A 581 -1.32 -17.35 20.09
CA ARG A 581 -2.03 -17.86 18.89
C ARG A 581 -1.64 -17.02 17.68
N HIS A 582 -1.59 -17.65 16.51
CA HIS A 582 -1.29 -16.95 15.26
C HIS A 582 -2.56 -16.26 14.73
N PRO A 583 -2.66 -14.92 14.73
CA PRO A 583 -3.91 -14.20 14.46
C PRO A 583 -4.52 -14.52 13.10
N VAL A 584 -3.68 -14.69 12.06
CA VAL A 584 -4.14 -14.95 10.70
C VAL A 584 -4.59 -16.41 10.54
N ILE A 585 -3.78 -17.35 11.00
CA ILE A 585 -4.10 -18.78 10.86
C ILE A 585 -5.32 -19.16 11.69
N GLU A 586 -5.41 -18.66 12.93
CA GLU A 586 -6.59 -18.87 13.79
C GLU A 586 -7.89 -18.41 13.10
N LYS A 587 -7.84 -17.28 12.37
CA LYS A 587 -8.99 -16.75 11.64
C LYS A 587 -9.34 -17.53 10.38
N LEU A 588 -8.33 -18.14 9.72
CA LEU A 588 -8.52 -18.92 8.49
C LEU A 588 -8.93 -20.37 8.76
N MET A 589 -8.72 -20.89 9.98
CA MET A 589 -9.14 -22.22 10.39
C MET A 589 -10.63 -22.21 10.76
N GLU A 590 -11.50 -22.65 9.84
CA GLU A 590 -12.96 -22.64 10.04
C GLU A 590 -13.45 -23.73 11.00
N SER A 591 -12.79 -24.89 11.05
CA SER A 591 -13.25 -26.10 11.76
C SER A 591 -12.36 -26.56 12.90
N ASP A 592 -11.06 -26.27 12.83
CA ASP A 592 -10.08 -26.77 13.80
C ASP A 592 -9.67 -25.67 14.77
N LYS A 593 -9.52 -26.00 16.04
CA LYS A 593 -8.97 -25.04 17.01
C LYS A 593 -7.48 -24.91 16.82
N PHE A 594 -6.98 -23.65 16.72
CA PHE A 594 -5.56 -23.36 16.74
C PHE A 594 -4.96 -23.83 18.08
N ILE A 595 -3.80 -24.51 18.02
CA ILE A 595 -3.09 -24.96 19.21
C ILE A 595 -2.16 -23.84 19.69
N PRO A 596 -2.44 -23.26 20.87
CA PRO A 596 -1.65 -22.15 21.39
C PRO A 596 -0.29 -22.63 21.88
N ASN A 597 0.72 -21.76 21.79
CA ASN A 597 2.09 -22.04 22.21
C ASN A 597 2.65 -20.96 23.14
N ASP A 598 3.45 -21.41 24.10
CA ASP A 598 4.16 -20.53 25.00
C ASP A 598 5.53 -20.10 24.38
N THR A 599 6.00 -18.95 24.78
CA THR A 599 7.33 -18.43 24.40
C THR A 599 7.98 -17.84 25.65
N HIS A 600 9.20 -18.26 25.93
CA HIS A 600 10.00 -17.66 26.99
C HIS A 600 11.42 -17.42 26.49
N LEU A 601 11.78 -16.15 26.40
CA LEU A 601 13.13 -15.67 26.11
C LEU A 601 13.45 -14.60 27.13
N ASP A 602 14.63 -14.68 27.72
CA ASP A 602 15.13 -13.69 28.68
C ASP A 602 16.65 -13.60 28.63
N TYR A 603 17.18 -12.43 28.88
CA TYR A 603 18.62 -12.22 29.03
C TYR A 603 18.93 -11.96 30.48
N PRO A 604 19.93 -12.69 31.09
CA PRO A 604 20.92 -13.53 30.40
C PRO A 604 20.62 -15.04 30.40
N GLU A 605 19.46 -15.54 30.78
CA GLU A 605 19.24 -16.98 31.02
C GLU A 605 18.83 -17.77 29.77
N THR A 606 18.04 -17.18 28.90
CA THR A 606 17.52 -17.81 27.65
C THR A 606 17.49 -16.80 26.53
N SER A 607 18.62 -16.36 26.04
CA SER A 607 18.68 -15.37 24.97
C SER A 607 18.36 -15.96 23.60
N ILE A 608 18.70 -17.23 23.37
CA ILE A 608 18.48 -17.93 22.10
C ILE A 608 17.75 -19.25 22.35
N ALA A 609 16.63 -19.44 21.65
CA ALA A 609 15.90 -20.70 21.62
C ALA A 609 16.11 -21.39 20.25
N ILE A 610 16.74 -22.55 20.25
CA ILE A 610 16.91 -23.41 19.06
C ILE A 610 15.71 -24.35 19.00
N ILE A 611 14.99 -24.31 17.87
CA ILE A 611 13.73 -25.06 17.71
C ILE A 611 13.92 -26.11 16.62
N THR A 612 13.92 -27.37 17.02
CA THR A 612 14.04 -28.54 16.12
C THR A 612 12.69 -29.18 15.85
N GLY A 613 12.65 -30.06 14.87
CA GLY A 613 11.43 -30.83 14.51
C GLY A 613 11.15 -30.86 13.01
N PRO A 614 10.20 -31.67 12.55
CA PRO A 614 9.89 -31.84 11.12
C PRO A 614 9.34 -30.56 10.47
N ASN A 615 9.56 -30.40 9.15
CA ASN A 615 9.19 -29.15 8.43
C ASN A 615 7.68 -28.84 8.42
N MET A 616 6.82 -29.85 8.54
CA MET A 616 5.35 -29.64 8.57
C MET A 616 4.78 -29.46 9.98
N ALA A 617 5.62 -29.50 11.01
CA ALA A 617 5.19 -29.44 12.39
C ALA A 617 4.77 -28.05 12.88
N GLY A 618 5.09 -26.98 12.13
CA GLY A 618 4.65 -25.61 12.43
C GLY A 618 5.73 -24.69 12.99
N LYS A 619 7.04 -25.02 12.87
CA LYS A 619 8.15 -24.15 13.30
C LYS A 619 8.04 -22.72 12.76
N SER A 620 7.98 -22.58 11.44
CA SER A 620 7.88 -21.28 10.76
C SER A 620 6.61 -20.49 11.17
N THR A 621 5.51 -21.18 11.40
CA THR A 621 4.26 -20.60 11.90
C THR A 621 4.45 -20.04 13.31
N TYR A 622 5.13 -20.75 14.17
CA TYR A 622 5.44 -20.31 15.53
C TYR A 622 6.36 -19.08 15.55
N LEU A 623 7.41 -19.07 14.74
CA LEU A 623 8.28 -17.88 14.62
C LEU A 623 7.50 -16.66 14.18
N ARG A 624 6.69 -16.80 13.11
CA ARG A 624 5.83 -15.72 12.62
C ARG A 624 4.86 -15.25 13.67
N GLN A 625 4.22 -16.18 14.39
CA GLN A 625 3.30 -15.85 15.49
C GLN A 625 3.97 -14.91 16.50
N VAL A 626 5.17 -15.23 16.98
CA VAL A 626 5.88 -14.40 17.97
C VAL A 626 6.18 -13.02 17.41
N GLY A 627 6.69 -12.93 16.18
CA GLY A 627 6.92 -11.63 15.52
C GLY A 627 5.66 -10.78 15.38
N LEU A 628 4.53 -11.40 14.98
CA LEU A 628 3.25 -10.72 14.84
C LEU A 628 2.70 -10.21 16.17
N LEU A 629 2.83 -11.00 17.25
CA LEU A 629 2.37 -10.59 18.58
C LEU A 629 3.19 -9.39 19.09
N VAL A 630 4.51 -9.38 18.88
CA VAL A 630 5.38 -8.26 19.27
C VAL A 630 4.98 -6.98 18.51
N ILE A 631 4.74 -7.07 17.19
CA ILE A 631 4.32 -5.92 16.38
C ILE A 631 2.95 -5.41 16.84
N LEU A 632 1.98 -6.29 17.09
CA LEU A 632 0.67 -5.91 17.61
C LEU A 632 0.79 -5.21 18.98
N ALA A 633 1.61 -5.74 19.89
CA ALA A 633 1.83 -5.14 21.20
C ALA A 633 2.40 -3.72 21.07
N GLN A 634 3.44 -3.52 20.27
CA GLN A 634 4.07 -2.19 20.08
C GLN A 634 3.26 -1.23 19.22
N MET A 635 2.32 -1.73 18.44
CA MET A 635 1.30 -0.87 17.80
C MET A 635 0.32 -0.28 18.84
N GLY A 636 0.28 -0.80 20.07
CA GLY A 636 -0.65 -0.44 21.11
C GLY A 636 -1.93 -1.28 21.14
N SER A 637 -1.97 -2.39 20.41
CA SER A 637 -3.08 -3.34 20.37
C SER A 637 -3.01 -4.37 21.50
N PHE A 638 -4.13 -5.01 21.78
CA PHE A 638 -4.16 -6.27 22.52
C PHE A 638 -3.74 -7.42 21.60
N VAL A 639 -3.30 -8.53 22.18
CA VAL A 639 -2.67 -9.64 21.46
C VAL A 639 -3.42 -10.96 21.68
N PRO A 640 -3.42 -11.87 20.71
CA PRO A 640 -4.01 -13.22 20.82
C PRO A 640 -3.13 -14.13 21.70
N ALA A 641 -3.15 -13.89 22.99
CA ALA A 641 -2.46 -14.66 24.00
C ALA A 641 -3.26 -14.60 25.33
N SER A 642 -3.05 -15.54 26.24
CA SER A 642 -3.62 -15.46 27.59
C SER A 642 -2.89 -14.40 28.43
N LYS A 643 -1.56 -14.29 28.25
CA LYS A 643 -0.72 -13.28 28.87
C LYS A 643 0.51 -12.99 28.00
N MET A 644 0.92 -11.75 27.96
CA MET A 644 2.17 -11.35 27.30
C MET A 644 2.89 -10.28 28.11
N THR A 645 4.20 -10.52 28.37
CA THR A 645 5.14 -9.54 28.93
C THR A 645 6.28 -9.42 27.97
N LEU A 646 6.72 -8.19 27.67
CA LEU A 646 7.78 -7.96 26.68
C LEU A 646 8.56 -6.67 26.96
N PRO A 647 9.84 -6.58 26.55
CA PRO A 647 10.56 -5.33 26.46
C PRO A 647 10.10 -4.53 25.23
N VAL A 648 10.60 -3.31 25.10
CA VAL A 648 10.46 -2.57 23.83
C VAL A 648 11.55 -3.02 22.87
N PHE A 649 11.14 -3.60 21.75
CA PHE A 649 12.05 -3.97 20.67
C PHE A 649 12.24 -2.81 19.71
N ASP A 650 13.49 -2.49 19.39
CA ASP A 650 13.82 -1.48 18.38
C ASP A 650 13.65 -1.99 16.95
N ARG A 651 13.83 -3.30 16.74
CA ARG A 651 13.75 -3.97 15.44
C ARG A 651 13.19 -5.39 15.57
N VAL A 652 12.48 -5.82 14.55
CA VAL A 652 12.11 -7.24 14.37
C VAL A 652 12.66 -7.70 13.02
N PHE A 653 13.59 -8.65 13.08
CA PHE A 653 14.16 -9.26 11.89
C PHE A 653 13.59 -10.64 11.66
N THR A 654 13.30 -10.95 10.41
CA THR A 654 12.80 -12.28 10.03
C THR A 654 13.53 -12.81 8.82
N ARG A 655 13.97 -14.04 8.90
CA ARG A 655 14.39 -14.86 7.78
C ARG A 655 13.57 -16.15 7.83
N VAL A 656 12.40 -16.15 7.19
CA VAL A 656 11.41 -17.24 7.24
C VAL A 656 10.96 -17.58 5.82
N GLY A 657 11.29 -18.78 5.36
CA GLY A 657 10.90 -19.32 4.06
C GLY A 657 11.79 -18.83 2.90
N ALA A 658 12.05 -19.70 1.94
CA ALA A 658 12.69 -19.34 0.68
C ALA A 658 11.63 -18.81 -0.27
N SER A 659 11.69 -17.55 -0.64
CA SER A 659 11.02 -17.08 -1.86
C SER A 659 11.99 -17.33 -3.02
N ASP A 660 11.67 -18.27 -3.89
CA ASP A 660 12.36 -18.45 -5.15
C ASP A 660 12.15 -17.18 -6.00
N ASN A 661 13.11 -16.27 -5.95
CA ASN A 661 13.10 -15.09 -6.82
C ASN A 661 13.76 -15.46 -8.16
N LEU A 662 13.14 -16.40 -8.88
CA LEU A 662 13.59 -16.89 -10.19
C LEU A 662 13.72 -15.75 -11.22
N ALA A 663 13.05 -14.63 -11.00
CA ALA A 663 13.10 -13.48 -11.91
C ALA A 663 14.46 -12.77 -11.94
N GLN A 664 15.28 -12.91 -10.88
CA GLN A 664 16.57 -12.22 -10.78
C GLN A 664 17.78 -13.10 -11.12
N GLY A 665 17.58 -14.40 -11.38
CA GLY A 665 18.69 -15.32 -11.68
C GLY A 665 19.71 -15.45 -10.54
N GLN A 666 19.39 -14.96 -9.31
CA GLN A 666 20.26 -15.07 -8.14
C GLN A 666 20.06 -16.43 -7.47
N SER A 667 21.14 -17.01 -7.00
CA SER A 667 21.09 -18.21 -6.17
C SER A 667 20.28 -17.92 -4.90
N THR A 668 19.31 -18.78 -4.56
CA THR A 668 18.53 -18.71 -3.32
C THR A 668 19.41 -18.63 -2.08
N PHE A 669 20.56 -19.30 -2.11
CA PHE A 669 21.57 -19.26 -1.05
C PHE A 669 22.25 -17.88 -0.94
N LEU A 670 22.55 -17.22 -2.07
CA LEU A 670 23.13 -15.86 -2.03
C LEU A 670 22.15 -14.85 -1.43
N VAL A 671 20.89 -14.91 -1.82
CA VAL A 671 19.82 -14.06 -1.24
C VAL A 671 19.71 -14.29 0.27
N GLU A 672 19.71 -15.55 0.70
CA GLU A 672 19.70 -15.95 2.12
C GLU A 672 20.88 -15.34 2.88
N MET A 673 22.09 -15.39 2.31
CA MET A 673 23.28 -14.84 2.94
C MET A 673 23.26 -13.31 3.02
N ILE A 674 22.73 -12.63 2.00
CA ILE A 674 22.56 -11.16 2.01
C ILE A 674 21.55 -10.75 3.10
N GLU A 675 20.41 -11.44 3.20
CA GLU A 675 19.40 -11.19 4.25
C GLU A 675 20.00 -11.41 5.64
N THR A 676 20.73 -12.52 5.84
CA THR A 676 21.38 -12.85 7.10
C THR A 676 22.49 -11.83 7.46
N ALA A 677 23.29 -11.42 6.49
CA ALA A 677 24.30 -10.39 6.69
C ALA A 677 23.69 -9.05 7.14
N ASN A 678 22.57 -8.64 6.52
CA ASN A 678 21.84 -7.45 6.95
C ASN A 678 21.38 -7.54 8.41
N ILE A 679 20.85 -8.70 8.82
CA ILE A 679 20.48 -8.96 10.22
C ILE A 679 21.69 -8.81 11.14
N LEU A 680 22.78 -9.51 10.84
CA LEU A 680 23.99 -9.52 11.68
C LEU A 680 24.64 -8.13 11.80
N HIS A 681 24.58 -7.30 10.75
CA HIS A 681 25.10 -5.93 10.81
C HIS A 681 24.19 -5.02 11.61
N SER A 682 22.87 -5.07 11.38
CA SER A 682 21.91 -4.08 11.85
C SER A 682 21.28 -4.40 13.21
N ALA A 683 21.32 -5.66 13.67
CA ALA A 683 20.74 -6.06 14.95
C ALA A 683 21.46 -5.43 16.14
N THR A 684 20.66 -5.03 17.14
CA THR A 684 21.09 -4.50 18.43
C THR A 684 20.74 -5.49 19.56
N SER A 685 21.14 -5.19 20.77
CA SER A 685 20.74 -5.99 21.94
C SER A 685 19.23 -5.93 22.24
N ASN A 686 18.52 -4.95 21.70
CA ASN A 686 17.07 -4.77 21.87
C ASN A 686 16.27 -5.25 20.65
N SER A 687 16.93 -5.97 19.72
CA SER A 687 16.24 -6.53 18.55
C SER A 687 15.68 -7.92 18.82
N LEU A 688 14.58 -8.27 18.17
CA LEU A 688 14.06 -9.63 18.08
C LEU A 688 14.49 -10.25 16.74
N ILE A 689 15.14 -11.41 16.78
CA ILE A 689 15.62 -12.11 15.60
C ILE A 689 14.88 -13.43 15.43
N LEU A 690 14.28 -13.65 14.25
CA LEU A 690 13.52 -14.85 13.90
C LEU A 690 14.13 -15.50 12.66
N LEU A 691 14.87 -16.58 12.86
CA LEU A 691 15.60 -17.28 11.80
C LEU A 691 15.01 -18.68 11.57
N ASP A 692 14.75 -19.01 10.33
CA ASP A 692 14.16 -20.28 9.93
C ASP A 692 14.99 -20.96 8.84
N GLU A 693 15.50 -22.15 9.14
CA GLU A 693 16.21 -23.05 8.22
C GLU A 693 17.41 -22.40 7.48
N ILE A 694 18.27 -21.69 8.21
CA ILE A 694 19.48 -21.10 7.65
C ILE A 694 20.45 -22.19 7.19
N GLY A 695 21.07 -22.00 6.00
CA GLY A 695 22.06 -22.90 5.41
C GLY A 695 21.48 -24.00 4.52
N ARG A 696 20.17 -23.94 4.20
CA ARG A 696 19.51 -25.00 3.41
C ARG A 696 19.91 -25.01 1.93
N GLY A 697 20.38 -23.88 1.40
CA GLY A 697 20.71 -23.72 -0.03
C GLY A 697 22.09 -24.20 -0.45
N THR A 698 22.88 -24.85 0.43
CA THR A 698 24.23 -25.33 0.17
C THR A 698 24.45 -26.76 0.67
N SER A 699 25.70 -27.25 0.67
CA SER A 699 26.01 -28.58 1.23
C SER A 699 25.70 -28.65 2.73
N THR A 700 25.33 -29.83 3.23
CA THR A 700 24.91 -30.01 4.62
C THR A 700 25.95 -29.49 5.63
N PHE A 701 27.24 -29.79 5.42
CA PHE A 701 28.29 -29.34 6.32
C PHE A 701 28.59 -27.84 6.24
N ASP A 702 28.53 -27.23 5.05
CA ASP A 702 28.65 -25.77 4.89
C ASP A 702 27.51 -25.06 5.56
N GLY A 703 26.26 -25.53 5.32
CA GLY A 703 25.07 -24.96 5.94
C GLY A 703 25.08 -25.05 7.45
N LEU A 704 25.43 -26.20 8.01
CA LEU A 704 25.59 -26.43 9.45
C LEU A 704 26.66 -25.50 10.04
N SER A 705 27.82 -25.41 9.40
CA SER A 705 28.94 -24.58 9.88
C SER A 705 28.56 -23.10 9.92
N LEU A 706 27.85 -22.61 8.89
CA LEU A 706 27.34 -21.23 8.83
C LEU A 706 26.29 -20.99 9.91
N ALA A 707 25.32 -21.88 10.06
CA ALA A 707 24.25 -21.76 11.06
C ALA A 707 24.85 -21.73 12.49
N TRP A 708 25.80 -22.58 12.76
CA TRP A 708 26.55 -22.62 14.04
C TRP A 708 27.24 -21.29 14.31
N ALA A 709 28.05 -20.82 13.36
CA ALA A 709 28.80 -19.58 13.50
C ALA A 709 27.88 -18.34 13.65
N ILE A 710 26.72 -18.32 12.97
CA ILE A 710 25.73 -17.26 13.08
C ILE A 710 25.15 -17.21 14.50
N ILE A 711 24.76 -18.36 15.06
CA ILE A 711 24.25 -18.44 16.43
C ILE A 711 25.28 -17.94 17.44
N GLU A 712 26.55 -18.43 17.33
CA GLU A 712 27.63 -17.96 18.19
C GLU A 712 27.89 -16.45 18.06
N TYR A 713 27.81 -15.92 16.83
CA TYR A 713 27.99 -14.48 16.61
C TYR A 713 26.88 -13.66 17.28
N ILE A 714 25.61 -14.09 17.14
CA ILE A 714 24.45 -13.42 17.79
C ILE A 714 24.62 -13.48 19.31
N GLN A 715 24.93 -14.64 19.86
CA GLN A 715 25.13 -14.86 21.29
C GLN A 715 26.26 -13.97 21.83
N LYS A 716 27.41 -13.94 21.16
CA LYS A 716 28.61 -13.28 21.67
C LYS A 716 28.64 -11.76 21.45
N TYR A 717 28.09 -11.28 20.35
CA TYR A 717 28.26 -9.88 19.94
C TYR A 717 26.96 -9.06 19.87
N LYS A 718 25.80 -9.71 19.69
CA LYS A 718 24.54 -9.00 19.57
C LYS A 718 23.71 -9.07 20.84
N HIS A 719 23.69 -10.19 21.52
CA HIS A 719 22.87 -10.45 22.71
C HIS A 719 21.39 -10.20 22.48
N SER A 720 20.92 -10.39 21.25
CA SER A 720 19.53 -10.20 20.86
C SER A 720 18.68 -11.40 21.25
N LEU A 721 17.44 -11.19 21.65
CA LEU A 721 16.50 -12.29 21.85
C LEU A 721 16.20 -12.96 20.50
N THR A 722 16.46 -14.28 20.40
CA THR A 722 16.48 -14.99 19.13
C THR A 722 15.70 -16.29 19.18
N LEU A 723 14.83 -16.52 18.18
CA LEU A 723 14.24 -17.82 17.87
C LEU A 723 14.90 -18.36 16.60
N PHE A 724 15.51 -19.53 16.70
CA PHE A 724 16.22 -20.16 15.60
C PHE A 724 15.60 -21.53 15.29
N ALA A 725 14.79 -21.63 14.26
CA ALA A 725 14.24 -22.89 13.80
C ALA A 725 15.21 -23.58 12.82
N THR A 726 15.45 -24.85 13.00
CA THR A 726 16.41 -25.60 12.20
C THR A 726 16.01 -27.06 12.03
N HIS A 727 16.57 -27.70 11.02
CA HIS A 727 16.54 -29.14 10.82
C HIS A 727 17.90 -29.81 11.14
N TYR A 728 18.92 -28.99 11.46
CA TYR A 728 20.23 -29.50 11.92
C TYR A 728 20.14 -29.83 13.39
N HIS A 729 20.15 -31.16 13.72
CA HIS A 729 20.08 -31.65 15.10
C HIS A 729 21.35 -31.33 15.85
N GLU A 730 22.49 -31.25 15.16
CA GLU A 730 23.81 -30.97 15.72
C GLU A 730 23.86 -29.60 16.41
N LEU A 731 23.03 -28.65 15.99
CA LEU A 731 22.97 -27.33 16.65
C LEU A 731 22.43 -27.40 18.09
N THR A 732 21.78 -28.50 18.47
CA THR A 732 21.34 -28.70 19.86
C THR A 732 22.52 -28.81 20.86
N GLU A 733 23.71 -29.17 20.38
CA GLU A 733 24.91 -29.20 21.21
C GLU A 733 25.34 -27.82 21.74
N LEU A 734 24.88 -26.74 21.09
CA LEU A 734 25.15 -25.36 21.55
C LEU A 734 24.63 -25.09 22.96
N GLU A 735 23.58 -25.76 23.42
CA GLU A 735 23.07 -25.66 24.79
C GLU A 735 24.07 -26.12 25.81
N ASN A 736 24.88 -27.12 25.46
CA ASN A 736 25.98 -27.62 26.34
C ASN A 736 27.18 -26.67 26.42
N LEU A 737 27.37 -25.85 25.36
CA LEU A 737 28.49 -24.91 25.26
C LEU A 737 28.15 -23.53 25.83
N TYR A 738 26.90 -23.08 25.70
CA TYR A 738 26.45 -21.75 26.07
C TYR A 738 25.22 -21.83 26.98
N PRO A 739 25.28 -21.33 28.21
CA PRO A 739 24.20 -21.49 29.19
C PRO A 739 22.91 -20.74 28.86
N ASP A 740 22.96 -19.69 28.02
CA ASP A 740 21.87 -18.86 27.59
C ASP A 740 21.23 -19.33 26.27
N ILE A 741 21.71 -20.41 25.68
CA ILE A 741 21.08 -21.09 24.55
C ILE A 741 20.27 -22.26 25.08
N LYS A 742 19.02 -22.37 24.62
CA LYS A 742 18.10 -23.41 25.07
C LYS A 742 17.45 -24.13 23.89
N ASN A 743 17.34 -25.45 23.98
CA ASN A 743 16.74 -26.30 22.98
C ASN A 743 15.24 -26.50 23.23
N TYR A 744 14.50 -26.44 22.15
CA TYR A 744 13.07 -26.73 22.08
C TYR A 744 12.79 -27.62 20.87
N ASN A 745 11.69 -28.36 20.92
CA ASN A 745 11.21 -29.14 19.79
C ASN A 745 9.71 -28.98 19.59
N VAL A 746 9.26 -29.24 18.38
CA VAL A 746 7.82 -29.36 18.11
C VAL A 746 7.36 -30.75 18.44
N ALA A 747 6.48 -30.91 19.41
CA ALA A 747 5.99 -32.20 19.88
C ALA A 747 5.28 -32.99 18.76
N VAL A 748 5.71 -34.24 18.61
CA VAL A 748 5.16 -35.19 17.67
C VAL A 748 4.79 -36.47 18.43
N LYS A 749 3.61 -37.00 18.18
CA LYS A 749 3.19 -38.26 18.75
C LYS A 749 3.10 -39.32 17.66
N GLN A 750 3.71 -40.48 17.90
CA GLN A 750 3.60 -41.61 17.03
C GLN A 750 2.48 -42.53 17.57
N TRP A 751 1.52 -42.87 16.72
CA TRP A 751 0.42 -43.78 17.02
C TRP A 751 0.30 -44.78 15.90
N ASN A 752 0.54 -46.09 16.16
CA ASN A 752 0.43 -47.21 15.19
C ASN A 752 1.11 -46.90 13.84
N GLU A 753 2.37 -46.48 13.82
CA GLU A 753 3.12 -46.04 12.63
C GLU A 753 2.66 -44.71 11.97
N GLU A 754 1.56 -44.12 12.40
CA GLU A 754 1.12 -42.80 11.97
C GLU A 754 1.72 -41.70 12.86
N MET A 755 2.11 -40.62 12.22
CA MET A 755 2.58 -39.41 12.92
C MET A 755 1.45 -38.42 13.11
N ILE A 756 1.24 -38.02 14.35
CA ILE A 756 0.35 -36.92 14.70
C ILE A 756 1.18 -35.72 15.15
N PHE A 757 1.12 -34.64 14.39
CA PHE A 757 1.76 -33.39 14.76
C PHE A 757 0.92 -32.70 15.83
N ILE A 758 1.42 -32.65 17.07
CA ILE A 758 0.75 -31.99 18.20
C ILE A 758 0.82 -30.47 18.05
N ARG A 759 1.82 -29.97 17.30
CA ARG A 759 2.07 -28.52 17.08
C ARG A 759 2.29 -27.74 18.37
N LYS A 760 2.72 -28.40 19.45
CA LYS A 760 3.11 -27.77 20.73
C LYS A 760 4.62 -27.72 20.79
N ILE A 761 5.16 -26.58 21.22
CA ILE A 761 6.57 -26.36 21.46
C ILE A 761 6.89 -26.84 22.88
N GLU A 762 7.86 -27.74 23.00
CA GLU A 762 8.27 -28.33 24.29
C GLU A 762 9.79 -28.17 24.48
N ARG A 763 10.22 -28.13 25.72
CA ARG A 763 11.63 -28.02 26.10
C ARG A 763 12.39 -29.31 25.74
N GLY A 764 13.58 -29.19 25.17
CA GLY A 764 14.48 -30.31 24.77
C GLY A 764 14.68 -30.39 23.26
N GLY A 765 15.68 -31.14 22.83
CA GLY A 765 15.94 -31.43 21.41
C GLY A 765 15.02 -32.54 20.87
N ALA A 766 14.86 -32.62 19.56
CA ALA A 766 14.18 -33.76 18.91
C ALA A 766 15.20 -34.89 18.73
N ASP A 767 14.87 -36.08 19.20
CA ASP A 767 15.78 -37.25 19.20
C ASP A 767 15.93 -37.94 17.83
N GLN A 768 15.08 -37.65 16.85
CA GLN A 768 15.05 -38.32 15.54
C GLN A 768 14.64 -37.38 14.40
N SER A 769 15.15 -37.66 13.19
CA SER A 769 14.66 -37.04 11.97
C SER A 769 13.39 -37.74 11.49
N TYR A 770 12.39 -36.96 11.04
CA TYR A 770 11.07 -37.48 10.63
C TYR A 770 10.82 -37.38 9.11
N GLY A 771 11.87 -37.12 8.32
CA GLY A 771 11.73 -36.91 6.87
C GLY A 771 11.09 -38.11 6.13
N ILE A 772 11.44 -39.34 6.50
CA ILE A 772 10.90 -40.55 5.87
C ILE A 772 9.42 -40.74 6.21
N GLN A 773 9.00 -40.42 7.43
CA GLN A 773 7.61 -40.47 7.86
C GLN A 773 6.75 -39.44 7.11
N VAL A 774 7.26 -38.20 6.92
CA VAL A 774 6.62 -37.18 6.12
C VAL A 774 6.48 -37.61 4.65
N ALA A 775 7.50 -38.25 4.10
CA ALA A 775 7.47 -38.82 2.75
C ALA A 775 6.37 -39.87 2.59
N ARG A 776 6.15 -40.74 3.61
CA ARG A 776 5.04 -41.70 3.64
C ARG A 776 3.70 -40.98 3.65
N LEU A 777 3.51 -39.95 4.48
CA LEU A 777 2.27 -39.14 4.51
C LEU A 777 1.97 -38.45 3.17
N ALA A 778 3.01 -38.05 2.44
CA ALA A 778 2.90 -37.49 1.10
C ALA A 778 2.58 -38.51 0.01
N GLY A 779 2.45 -39.81 0.36
CA GLY A 779 2.07 -40.85 -0.58
C GLY A 779 3.21 -41.44 -1.40
N ILE A 780 4.47 -41.27 -0.99
CA ILE A 780 5.61 -41.91 -1.65
C ILE A 780 5.47 -43.45 -1.54
N PRO A 781 5.74 -44.21 -2.65
CA PRO A 781 5.57 -45.65 -2.67
C PRO A 781 6.33 -46.36 -1.52
N GLU A 782 5.70 -47.32 -0.86
CA GLU A 782 6.22 -48.00 0.32
C GLU A 782 7.56 -48.72 0.09
N LYS A 783 7.83 -49.19 -1.17
CA LYS A 783 9.15 -49.73 -1.54
C LYS A 783 10.28 -48.70 -1.40
N VAL A 784 10.02 -47.41 -1.77
CA VAL A 784 10.98 -46.29 -1.63
C VAL A 784 11.17 -45.99 -0.14
N ILE A 785 10.08 -45.89 0.62
CA ILE A 785 10.11 -45.63 2.06
C ILE A 785 10.95 -46.68 2.81
N ARG A 786 10.74 -47.96 2.50
CA ARG A 786 11.49 -49.06 3.13
C ARG A 786 12.98 -48.95 2.82
N ARG A 787 13.33 -48.67 1.56
CA ARG A 787 14.73 -48.52 1.16
C ARG A 787 15.39 -47.28 1.80
N ALA A 788 14.63 -46.17 1.90
CA ALA A 788 15.11 -44.98 2.58
C ALA A 788 15.41 -45.22 4.06
N LYS A 789 14.58 -45.96 4.77
CA LYS A 789 14.82 -46.38 6.18
C LYS A 789 16.07 -47.21 6.33
N GLU A 790 16.34 -48.18 5.42
CA GLU A 790 17.56 -48.97 5.43
C GLU A 790 18.80 -48.12 5.21
N ILE A 791 18.74 -47.16 4.27
CA ILE A 791 19.84 -46.28 3.98
C ILE A 791 20.11 -45.36 5.17
N LEU A 792 19.06 -44.70 5.74
CA LEU A 792 19.20 -43.83 6.90
C LEU A 792 19.84 -44.55 8.08
N LYS A 793 19.36 -45.74 8.39
CA LYS A 793 19.93 -46.54 9.48
C LYS A 793 21.44 -46.81 9.28
N ASN A 794 21.85 -47.08 8.05
CA ASN A 794 23.25 -47.31 7.72
C ASN A 794 24.10 -46.02 7.84
N LEU A 795 23.54 -44.85 7.53
CA LEU A 795 24.21 -43.56 7.67
C LEU A 795 24.34 -43.16 9.14
N GLU A 796 23.29 -43.32 9.95
CA GLU A 796 23.32 -43.01 11.40
C GLU A 796 24.28 -43.90 12.16
N GLU A 797 24.41 -45.22 11.81
CA GLU A 797 25.35 -46.14 12.41
C GLU A 797 26.83 -45.75 12.09
N HIS A 798 27.10 -44.92 11.08
CA HIS A 798 28.41 -44.48 10.68
C HIS A 798 28.81 -43.11 11.26
N GLU A 799 27.89 -42.22 11.51
CA GLU A 799 28.13 -40.93 12.18
C GLU A 799 28.51 -41.10 13.65
N ILE A 800 28.05 -42.19 14.29
CA ILE A 800 28.33 -42.51 15.72
C ILE A 800 29.69 -43.18 15.97
N SER A 801 30.42 -43.54 14.91
CA SER A 801 31.75 -44.23 15.05
C SER A 801 32.92 -43.29 14.81
N PRO A 802 33.74 -42.95 15.83
CA PRO A 802 34.95 -42.13 15.68
C PRO A 802 36.09 -42.78 14.89
N GLN A 803 35.91 -44.00 14.41
CA GLN A 803 36.93 -44.73 13.66
C GLN A 803 36.36 -45.19 12.30
N GLY A 804 36.97 -44.65 11.27
CA GLY A 804 36.62 -44.75 9.87
C GLY A 804 36.07 -46.08 9.34
N LEU A 805 35.30 -46.02 8.28
CA LEU A 805 34.72 -47.05 7.46
C LEU A 805 35.42 -48.42 7.51
N THR A 806 34.81 -49.38 8.18
CA THR A 806 35.37 -50.73 8.21
C THR A 806 34.83 -51.60 7.06
N ALA A 807 35.63 -52.48 6.57
CA ALA A 807 35.51 -53.33 5.38
C ALA A 807 34.24 -54.23 5.28
N THR A 808 33.37 -54.24 6.30
CA THR A 808 32.20 -55.12 6.38
C THR A 808 31.01 -54.64 5.54
N ILE A 809 30.96 -53.36 5.21
CA ILE A 809 29.84 -52.76 4.41
C ILE A 809 30.05 -52.98 2.93
N ARG A 810 31.31 -53.08 2.47
CA ARG A 810 31.60 -53.37 1.05
C ARG A 810 30.93 -54.70 0.55
N LYS A 811 30.67 -55.63 1.41
CA LYS A 811 30.11 -56.93 1.02
C LYS A 811 28.59 -56.98 0.92
N LYS A 812 27.82 -56.06 1.52
CA LYS A 812 26.37 -56.10 1.52
C LYS A 812 25.68 -55.15 0.54
N LEU A 813 26.38 -54.09 0.07
CA LEU A 813 25.82 -53.09 -0.85
C LEU A 813 26.01 -53.44 -2.33
N VAL A 814 26.77 -54.48 -2.68
CA VAL A 814 27.14 -54.86 -4.05
C VAL A 814 26.21 -55.90 -4.65
N ARG A 815 24.90 -55.93 -4.37
CA ARG A 815 23.97 -56.67 -5.16
C ARG A 815 22.84 -55.78 -5.64
N ASP A 816 22.88 -55.46 -6.93
CA ASP A 816 21.79 -55.04 -7.81
C ASP A 816 21.73 -53.60 -8.34
N VAL A 817 22.76 -52.78 -8.35
CA VAL A 817 22.83 -51.61 -9.29
C VAL A 817 24.29 -51.21 -9.45
N PRO A 818 24.82 -50.95 -10.64
CA PRO A 818 26.17 -50.38 -10.83
C PRO A 818 26.10 -48.86 -10.54
N GLN A 819 26.29 -48.48 -9.31
CA GLN A 819 26.51 -47.09 -8.88
C GLN A 819 28.00 -46.89 -8.74
N ILE A 820 28.57 -46.01 -9.58
CA ILE A 820 29.99 -45.61 -9.48
C ILE A 820 30.11 -44.71 -8.25
N ASP A 821 30.78 -45.22 -7.24
CA ASP A 821 31.04 -44.48 -5.99
C ASP A 821 32.16 -43.47 -6.19
N ILE A 822 31.82 -42.17 -6.19
CA ILE A 822 32.76 -41.06 -6.28
C ILE A 822 33.79 -41.12 -5.14
N PHE A 823 33.44 -41.69 -3.99
CA PHE A 823 34.33 -41.87 -2.83
C PHE A 823 35.36 -43.00 -3.06
N GLU A 824 35.08 -44.02 -3.89
CA GLU A 824 36.06 -45.02 -4.29
C GLU A 824 37.17 -44.41 -5.14
N ILE A 825 36.89 -43.41 -5.99
CA ILE A 825 37.91 -42.74 -6.82
C ILE A 825 38.84 -41.86 -5.95
N LEU A 826 38.34 -41.32 -4.84
CA LEU A 826 39.14 -40.51 -3.90
C LEU A 826 39.89 -41.36 -2.85
N ALA A 827 39.35 -42.50 -2.43
CA ALA A 827 39.98 -43.37 -1.45
C ALA A 827 41.15 -44.23 -2.01
N ASP A 828 41.13 -44.57 -3.31
CA ASP A 828 42.21 -45.33 -3.94
C ASP A 828 43.49 -44.48 -4.19
N LYS A 829 43.46 -43.15 -3.96
CA LYS A 829 44.63 -42.28 -4.06
C LYS A 829 45.33 -41.97 -2.73
N ALA A 830 44.80 -42.43 -1.63
CA ALA A 830 45.42 -42.23 -0.31
C ALA A 830 45.76 -43.56 0.34
N SER A 831 46.62 -44.36 -0.25
CA SER A 831 47.22 -45.47 0.44
C SER A 831 48.32 -44.94 1.36
N GLU A 832 48.24 -45.20 2.66
CA GLU A 832 49.27 -44.85 3.67
C GLU A 832 50.66 -45.46 3.40
N ASN A 833 50.83 -46.15 2.29
CA ASN A 833 52.09 -46.79 1.87
C ASN A 833 52.65 -46.23 0.54
N ASP A 834 52.35 -45.02 0.19
CA ASP A 834 52.98 -44.37 -0.94
C ASP A 834 54.46 -44.10 -0.60
N PRO A 835 55.41 -44.66 -1.36
CA PRO A 835 56.86 -44.47 -1.11
C PRO A 835 57.27 -43.00 -1.05
N ILE A 836 56.58 -42.15 -1.82
CA ILE A 836 56.81 -40.69 -1.88
C ILE A 836 56.41 -40.00 -0.58
N ILE A 837 55.30 -40.41 0.03
CA ILE A 837 54.82 -39.85 1.31
C ILE A 837 55.77 -40.23 2.46
N ASN A 838 56.30 -41.44 2.45
CA ASN A 838 57.23 -41.88 3.43
C ASN A 838 58.57 -41.19 3.25
N GLU A 839 59.04 -40.97 2.03
CA GLU A 839 60.26 -40.21 1.71
C GLU A 839 60.17 -38.76 2.21
N ILE A 840 58.96 -38.11 2.08
CA ILE A 840 58.75 -36.77 2.60
C ILE A 840 58.71 -36.71 4.11
N LYS A 841 58.18 -37.73 4.80
CA LYS A 841 58.11 -37.80 6.26
C LYS A 841 59.50 -37.97 6.95
N GLU A 842 60.44 -38.54 6.22
CA GLU A 842 61.85 -38.81 6.78
C GLU A 842 62.77 -37.61 6.55
N ILE A 843 62.36 -36.59 5.82
CA ILE A 843 63.21 -35.43 5.55
C ILE A 843 63.22 -34.44 6.72
N ASP A 844 64.43 -34.16 7.27
CA ASP A 844 64.64 -33.08 8.22
C ASP A 844 64.89 -31.74 7.50
N LEU A 845 63.83 -30.96 7.35
CA LEU A 845 63.89 -29.67 6.66
C LEU A 845 64.88 -28.66 7.28
N ASN A 846 65.30 -28.84 8.54
CA ASN A 846 66.22 -27.93 9.17
C ASN A 846 67.68 -28.18 8.78
N LYS A 847 67.92 -29.29 8.08
CA LYS A 847 69.28 -29.68 7.62
C LYS A 847 69.50 -29.45 6.14
N LEU A 848 68.48 -29.00 5.39
CA LEU A 848 68.60 -28.78 3.97
C LEU A 848 68.82 -27.29 3.65
N SER A 849 69.76 -27.04 2.74
CA SER A 849 69.93 -25.73 2.16
C SER A 849 68.73 -25.40 1.19
N PRO A 850 68.40 -24.12 0.89
CA PRO A 850 67.32 -23.77 -0.02
C PRO A 850 67.43 -24.40 -1.41
N ILE A 851 68.70 -24.65 -1.88
CA ILE A 851 68.91 -25.27 -3.20
C ILE A 851 68.60 -26.75 -3.16
N GLU A 852 69.02 -27.43 -2.09
CA GLU A 852 68.74 -28.87 -1.90
C GLU A 852 67.23 -29.11 -1.69
N ALA A 853 66.56 -28.25 -0.96
CA ALA A 853 65.07 -28.31 -0.83
C ALA A 853 64.39 -28.18 -2.17
N PHE A 854 64.80 -27.24 -3.03
CA PHE A 854 64.28 -27.08 -4.37
C PHE A 854 64.54 -28.30 -5.27
N GLN A 855 65.76 -28.88 -5.23
CA GLN A 855 66.08 -30.09 -5.99
C GLN A 855 65.26 -31.29 -5.52
N TYR A 856 64.97 -31.36 -4.22
CA TYR A 856 64.12 -32.40 -3.66
C TYR A 856 62.66 -32.27 -4.09
N LEU A 857 62.14 -31.07 -4.07
CA LEU A 857 60.80 -30.77 -4.59
C LEU A 857 60.68 -31.09 -6.09
N GLN A 858 61.73 -30.80 -6.87
CA GLN A 858 61.73 -31.10 -8.31
C GLN A 858 61.79 -32.62 -8.56
N LYS A 859 62.57 -33.37 -7.74
CA LYS A 859 62.57 -34.83 -7.78
C LYS A 859 61.22 -35.45 -7.49
N ILE A 860 60.54 -34.98 -6.43
CA ILE A 860 59.19 -35.42 -6.07
C ILE A 860 58.18 -35.10 -7.15
N GLN A 861 58.29 -33.93 -7.73
CA GLN A 861 57.40 -33.51 -8.83
C GLN A 861 57.58 -34.40 -10.07
N ASN A 862 58.78 -34.70 -10.44
CA ASN A 862 59.09 -35.60 -11.57
C ASN A 862 58.63 -37.05 -11.31
N GLN A 863 58.75 -37.53 -10.05
CA GLN A 863 58.20 -38.82 -9.65
C GLN A 863 56.70 -38.88 -9.72
N LEU A 864 56.01 -37.80 -9.32
CA LEU A 864 54.52 -37.67 -9.40
C LEU A 864 54.02 -37.55 -10.84
N LEU A 865 54.76 -36.90 -11.73
CA LEU A 865 54.42 -36.73 -13.13
C LEU A 865 54.81 -37.94 -14.02
N GLY A 866 55.49 -38.94 -13.48
CA GLY A 866 55.88 -40.16 -14.19
C GLY A 866 56.98 -39.95 -15.24
N GLU A 867 57.70 -38.81 -15.21
CA GLU A 867 58.86 -38.54 -16.02
C GLU A 867 60.11 -39.16 -15.40
N LYS A 868 60.78 -40.05 -16.15
CA LYS A 868 62.04 -40.71 -15.72
C LYS A 868 63.18 -39.72 -15.74
#